data_9f98d33d5502aa93175ac57455adae55
#
_entry.id   9f98d33d5502aa93175ac57455adae55
#
_cell.length_a   1.000
_cell.length_b   1.000
_cell.length_c   1.000
_cell.angle_alpha   90.00
_cell.angle_beta   90.00
_cell.angle_gamma   90.00
#
_symmetry.space_group_name_H-M   'P 1'
#
loop_
_entity.id
_entity.type
_entity.pdbx_description
1 polymer ?
#
loop_
_entity_poly.entity_id
_entity_poly.type
_entity_poly.pdbx_seq_one_letter_code
_entity_poly.pdbx_strand_id
1 'polypeptide(L)'
;GLPTERRVQNYFGVRCDPSLPYDPDFVPPHDGGDGKSIKYADQVPISRRNFIELCWKLTEEDEAQFEALWRYLGLSVDWSQHYQTIGAKAQKIAQAGFLRNLERGEAYQAQAPGLWDVTFQTAVAQAELEAREYPGAYHSLAFHGEGGDVVIETTRPELLPACVALIAHPDDERYSHLFGTTVTSPIFDVELPVLAHPAAEVEKGAGIAMCCTFGDLTDVVWWRELDLPMRSVLGKDGRIVAQTPEWIASERGVAAYQAMAGKTAFSARKALVEALTDSGEMLGEPKPTSRMANFFEKGDKPLEIVTSRQWYIRNGGKEWTNPASGTDLREELLERGRQLEFHPDFMRVRYENWVRGLNNDWLVSRQRFFGVPFPLWYQVGADGEVDYDAILTPAESELPVDPSSDVPAGYTEDQRGRPGGFVGELDIMDTWATSSLSPQLASGWLSDEDLFGRVYPMDLRPQGQDIIRTWLFTTVVRANLEFAALPWTNAGLSGWILDSDHKKMSKSKGNVVTPMGLLEQYGSDAVRYWASSARLGLDAAFEETQIKIGRRLAIKVLNASKFALSMGIPWDADEATVAAAPAPCLDASVVSEPIDRAVLAALADVVDAATAAFEEFGHARALEVTESFFWTFCDDYIELVKDRANDFDGAHDAAAVRSARATLAIAVDTFVRLLAPFLPFATEEVWSWYRTGSVHRAAWPQSEGLREAAAGADAELVARAGVALAALRKVKSEAKTSQKTPILSVTLAVAADRPEYAEAIEAVRADLTEAAKVTGAFSVEQAAPAADSAEGASPVTVTAAELGEAPAKKK
;
A
#
# COMPACT_ATOMS: atom_id res chain seq x y z
N GLY A 1 -16.30 -0.50 -8.94
CA GLY A 1 -15.63 -0.80 -10.21
C GLY A 1 -15.54 -2.30 -10.49
N LEU A 2 -14.68 -2.70 -11.42
CA LEU A 2 -14.58 -4.08 -11.92
C LEU A 2 -14.49 -5.18 -10.83
N PRO A 3 -13.71 -5.05 -9.75
CA PRO A 3 -13.66 -6.09 -8.71
C PRO A 3 -15.03 -6.33 -8.05
N THR A 4 -15.76 -5.26 -7.72
CA THR A 4 -17.09 -5.34 -7.12
C THR A 4 -18.08 -5.98 -8.10
N GLU A 5 -18.09 -5.54 -9.37
CA GLU A 5 -18.96 -6.09 -10.40
C GLU A 5 -18.75 -7.60 -10.58
N ARG A 6 -17.49 -8.06 -10.64
CA ARG A 6 -17.17 -9.49 -10.73
C ARG A 6 -17.65 -10.28 -9.52
N ARG A 7 -17.53 -9.72 -8.32
CA ARG A 7 -18.06 -10.35 -7.10
C ARG A 7 -19.57 -10.44 -7.15
N VAL A 8 -20.27 -9.38 -7.55
CA VAL A 8 -21.72 -9.36 -7.72
C VAL A 8 -22.18 -10.41 -8.73
N GLN A 9 -21.50 -10.50 -9.88
CA GLN A 9 -21.77 -11.53 -10.89
C GLN A 9 -21.70 -12.95 -10.32
N ASN A 10 -20.65 -13.23 -9.54
CA ASN A 10 -20.44 -14.56 -8.96
C ASN A 10 -21.31 -14.82 -7.72
N TYR A 11 -21.54 -13.80 -6.90
CA TYR A 11 -22.23 -13.92 -5.63
C TYR A 11 -23.75 -14.04 -5.80
N PHE A 12 -24.28 -13.24 -6.73
CA PHE A 12 -25.71 -13.21 -7.02
C PHE A 12 -26.11 -13.95 -8.31
N GLY A 13 -25.15 -14.41 -9.13
CA GLY A 13 -25.42 -15.14 -10.37
C GLY A 13 -26.05 -14.27 -11.46
N VAL A 14 -25.66 -13.02 -11.56
CA VAL A 14 -26.24 -12.02 -12.48
C VAL A 14 -25.18 -11.37 -13.38
N ARG A 15 -25.61 -10.75 -14.48
CA ARG A 15 -24.80 -9.86 -15.31
C ARG A 15 -25.60 -8.64 -15.72
N CYS A 16 -24.92 -7.51 -15.86
CA CYS A 16 -25.56 -6.29 -16.34
C CYS A 16 -25.87 -6.36 -17.84
N ASP A 17 -27.09 -6.02 -18.21
CA ASP A 17 -27.56 -5.75 -19.56
C ASP A 17 -28.31 -4.42 -19.55
N PRO A 18 -27.64 -3.31 -19.99
CA PRO A 18 -28.25 -1.98 -19.96
C PRO A 18 -29.49 -1.80 -20.84
N SER A 19 -29.76 -2.74 -21.75
CA SER A 19 -30.95 -2.70 -22.60
C SER A 19 -32.23 -3.13 -21.89
N LEU A 20 -32.10 -3.78 -20.73
CA LEU A 20 -33.23 -4.26 -19.95
C LEU A 20 -33.85 -3.15 -19.09
N PRO A 21 -35.20 -3.10 -18.97
CA PRO A 21 -35.85 -2.17 -18.06
C PRO A 21 -35.59 -2.52 -16.59
N TYR A 22 -35.69 -1.52 -15.74
CA TYR A 22 -35.60 -1.73 -14.29
C TYR A 22 -36.77 -2.55 -13.76
N ASP A 23 -36.46 -3.54 -12.94
CA ASP A 23 -37.42 -4.38 -12.23
C ASP A 23 -37.30 -4.13 -10.72
N PRO A 24 -38.25 -3.40 -10.08
CA PRO A 24 -38.20 -3.09 -8.66
C PRO A 24 -38.38 -4.32 -7.76
N ASP A 25 -38.96 -5.41 -8.29
CA ASP A 25 -39.25 -6.65 -7.56
C ASP A 25 -38.20 -7.74 -7.85
N PHE A 26 -37.10 -7.40 -8.50
CA PHE A 26 -36.07 -8.36 -8.86
C PHE A 26 -35.44 -9.02 -7.62
N VAL A 27 -35.41 -10.33 -7.62
CA VAL A 27 -34.74 -11.15 -6.62
C VAL A 27 -33.62 -11.92 -7.30
N PRO A 28 -32.36 -11.80 -6.84
CA PRO A 28 -31.24 -12.49 -7.45
C PRO A 28 -31.38 -14.02 -7.28
N PRO A 29 -30.89 -14.82 -8.26
CA PRO A 29 -30.97 -16.27 -8.20
C PRO A 29 -30.16 -16.91 -7.07
N HIS A 30 -29.16 -16.17 -6.55
CA HIS A 30 -28.36 -16.57 -5.40
C HIS A 30 -28.23 -15.37 -4.44
N ASP A 31 -28.22 -15.66 -3.15
CA ASP A 31 -27.98 -14.66 -2.10
C ASP A 31 -26.75 -15.11 -1.30
N GLY A 32 -25.60 -14.96 -1.92
CA GLY A 32 -24.35 -15.44 -1.40
C GLY A 32 -23.86 -16.71 -2.12
N GLY A 33 -22.57 -16.93 -2.03
CA GLY A 33 -21.93 -18.08 -2.65
C GLY A 33 -20.65 -18.46 -1.94
N ASP A 34 -20.19 -19.67 -2.22
CA ASP A 34 -18.91 -20.21 -1.75
C ASP A 34 -17.69 -19.67 -2.51
N GLY A 35 -17.85 -18.56 -3.23
CA GLY A 35 -16.80 -17.90 -4.02
C GLY A 35 -16.48 -18.58 -5.37
N LYS A 36 -17.24 -19.61 -5.77
CA LYS A 36 -17.06 -20.24 -7.09
C LYS A 36 -17.52 -19.31 -8.20
N SER A 37 -16.70 -19.24 -9.25
CA SER A 37 -17.02 -18.51 -10.46
C SER A 37 -18.23 -19.11 -11.16
N ILE A 38 -19.28 -18.32 -11.38
CA ILE A 38 -20.42 -18.69 -12.22
C ILE A 38 -20.08 -18.32 -13.65
N LYS A 39 -20.24 -19.27 -14.58
CA LYS A 39 -19.97 -19.04 -15.99
C LYS A 39 -20.88 -17.93 -16.53
N TYR A 40 -20.36 -17.08 -17.40
CA TYR A 40 -21.12 -15.98 -17.99
C TYR A 40 -22.45 -16.41 -18.62
N ALA A 41 -22.48 -17.58 -19.26
CA ALA A 41 -23.69 -18.14 -19.86
C ALA A 41 -24.78 -18.50 -18.84
N ASP A 42 -24.39 -18.77 -17.60
CA ASP A 42 -25.29 -19.18 -16.51
C ASP A 42 -25.76 -17.99 -15.66
N GLN A 43 -25.21 -16.77 -15.93
CA GLN A 43 -25.58 -15.54 -15.23
C GLN A 43 -26.87 -14.95 -15.83
N VAL A 44 -27.83 -14.59 -14.98
CA VAL A 44 -29.09 -13.94 -15.38
C VAL A 44 -28.83 -12.51 -15.80
N PRO A 45 -29.22 -12.06 -17.02
CA PRO A 45 -29.12 -10.68 -17.42
C PRO A 45 -30.14 -9.83 -16.63
N ILE A 46 -29.68 -8.69 -16.11
CA ILE A 46 -30.50 -7.75 -15.36
C ILE A 46 -30.18 -6.31 -15.79
N SER A 47 -31.12 -5.39 -15.52
CA SER A 47 -30.94 -4.00 -15.85
C SER A 47 -29.73 -3.38 -15.13
N ARG A 48 -29.17 -2.29 -15.68
CA ARG A 48 -28.07 -1.54 -15.06
C ARG A 48 -28.44 -1.12 -13.64
N ARG A 49 -29.65 -0.65 -13.40
CA ARG A 49 -30.08 -0.19 -12.08
C ARG A 49 -30.15 -1.32 -11.06
N ASN A 50 -30.77 -2.46 -11.42
CA ASN A 50 -30.78 -3.63 -10.54
C ASN A 50 -29.36 -4.12 -10.22
N PHE A 51 -28.47 -4.10 -11.21
CA PHE A 51 -27.08 -4.49 -11.02
C PHE A 51 -26.33 -3.55 -10.05
N ILE A 52 -26.56 -2.24 -10.16
CA ILE A 52 -25.97 -1.23 -9.26
C ILE A 52 -26.51 -1.41 -7.83
N GLU A 53 -27.82 -1.66 -7.66
CA GLU A 53 -28.42 -1.92 -6.35
C GLU A 53 -27.78 -3.13 -5.64
N LEU A 54 -27.47 -4.20 -6.38
CA LEU A 54 -26.75 -5.36 -5.83
C LEU A 54 -25.28 -5.03 -5.51
N CYS A 55 -24.65 -4.16 -6.31
CA CYS A 55 -23.29 -3.68 -5.98
C CYS A 55 -23.29 -2.89 -4.68
N TRP A 56 -24.29 -2.04 -4.45
CA TRP A 56 -24.44 -1.29 -3.19
C TRP A 56 -24.64 -2.25 -2.01
N LYS A 57 -25.57 -3.19 -2.11
CA LYS A 57 -25.81 -4.19 -1.06
C LYS A 57 -24.52 -4.91 -0.65
N LEU A 58 -23.74 -5.39 -1.61
CA LEU A 58 -22.48 -6.08 -1.35
C LEU A 58 -21.43 -5.15 -0.73
N THR A 59 -21.39 -3.90 -1.16
CA THR A 59 -20.42 -2.91 -0.64
C THR A 59 -20.72 -2.57 0.83
N GLU A 60 -21.99 -2.41 1.19
CA GLU A 60 -22.41 -2.14 2.59
C GLU A 60 -22.07 -3.31 3.52
N GLU A 61 -22.26 -4.55 3.06
CA GLU A 61 -21.86 -5.75 3.80
C GLU A 61 -20.34 -5.82 4.02
N ASP A 62 -19.56 -5.51 2.99
CA ASP A 62 -18.09 -5.47 3.07
C ASP A 62 -17.61 -4.37 4.02
N GLU A 63 -18.18 -3.17 3.96
CA GLU A 63 -17.83 -2.03 4.82
C GLU A 63 -18.05 -2.35 6.29
N ALA A 64 -19.17 -2.98 6.63
CA ALA A 64 -19.46 -3.41 8.00
C ALA A 64 -18.42 -4.43 8.51
N GLN A 65 -17.98 -5.37 7.66
CA GLN A 65 -16.94 -6.33 8.02
C GLN A 65 -15.57 -5.67 8.21
N PHE A 66 -15.20 -4.72 7.35
CA PHE A 66 -13.95 -3.97 7.49
C PHE A 66 -13.95 -3.09 8.73
N GLU A 67 -15.05 -2.40 9.04
CA GLU A 67 -15.17 -1.61 10.26
C GLU A 67 -14.99 -2.49 11.50
N ALA A 68 -15.67 -3.64 11.55
CA ALA A 68 -15.53 -4.59 12.65
C ALA A 68 -14.08 -5.05 12.84
N LEU A 69 -13.39 -5.37 11.74
CA LEU A 69 -11.97 -5.74 11.76
C LEU A 69 -11.09 -4.61 12.29
N TRP A 70 -11.28 -3.39 11.82
CA TRP A 70 -10.46 -2.24 12.24
C TRP A 70 -10.71 -1.87 13.70
N ARG A 71 -11.96 -1.94 14.17
CA ARG A 71 -12.28 -1.77 15.61
C ARG A 71 -11.64 -2.87 16.45
N TYR A 72 -11.64 -4.11 15.98
CA TYR A 72 -10.98 -5.22 16.65
C TYR A 72 -9.46 -5.00 16.74
N LEU A 73 -8.84 -4.47 15.68
CA LEU A 73 -7.43 -4.09 15.65
C LEU A 73 -7.10 -2.90 16.56
N GLY A 74 -8.08 -2.17 17.05
CA GLY A 74 -7.85 -0.99 17.87
C GLY A 74 -7.32 0.21 17.09
N LEU A 75 -7.82 0.43 15.86
CA LEU A 75 -7.49 1.64 15.10
C LEU A 75 -8.09 2.87 15.80
N SER A 76 -7.22 3.85 16.09
CA SER A 76 -7.58 5.10 16.72
C SER A 76 -7.94 6.15 15.68
N VAL A 77 -9.16 6.07 15.15
CA VAL A 77 -9.71 7.02 14.18
C VAL A 77 -11.01 7.62 14.70
N ASP A 78 -11.39 8.80 14.20
CA ASP A 78 -12.68 9.38 14.48
C ASP A 78 -13.76 8.74 13.60
N TRP A 79 -14.44 7.75 14.14
CA TRP A 79 -15.51 7.02 13.45
C TRP A 79 -16.72 7.88 13.08
N SER A 80 -16.85 9.08 13.61
CA SER A 80 -17.89 10.04 13.22
C SER A 80 -17.58 10.74 11.89
N GLN A 81 -16.31 10.73 11.46
CA GLN A 81 -15.84 11.32 10.21
C GLN A 81 -15.79 10.28 9.07
N HIS A 82 -16.77 9.39 9.06
CA HIS A 82 -16.87 8.34 8.07
C HIS A 82 -17.30 8.88 6.70
N TYR A 83 -16.67 8.40 5.63
CA TYR A 83 -17.11 8.59 4.25
C TYR A 83 -16.93 7.32 3.43
N GLN A 84 -17.75 7.17 2.40
CA GLN A 84 -17.68 6.08 1.43
C GLN A 84 -17.11 6.63 0.12
N THR A 85 -16.15 5.92 -0.48
CA THR A 85 -15.50 6.36 -1.74
C THR A 85 -16.45 6.35 -2.95
N ILE A 86 -17.59 5.67 -2.86
CA ILE A 86 -18.65 5.62 -3.87
C ILE A 86 -19.94 6.29 -3.39
N GLY A 87 -20.02 6.76 -2.14
CA GLY A 87 -21.20 7.44 -1.57
C GLY A 87 -21.52 8.76 -2.27
N ALA A 88 -22.69 9.31 -2.00
CA ALA A 88 -23.17 10.54 -2.65
C ALA A 88 -22.20 11.73 -2.46
N LYS A 89 -21.60 11.88 -1.25
CA LYS A 89 -20.58 12.91 -0.99
C LYS A 89 -19.36 12.74 -1.90
N ALA A 90 -18.86 11.50 -2.03
CA ALA A 90 -17.70 11.22 -2.88
C ALA A 90 -18.00 11.42 -4.37
N GLN A 91 -19.19 10.99 -4.82
CA GLN A 91 -19.63 11.23 -6.20
C GLN A 91 -19.71 12.72 -6.51
N LYS A 92 -20.35 13.51 -5.62
CA LYS A 92 -20.43 14.97 -5.77
C LYS A 92 -19.04 15.61 -5.91
N ILE A 93 -18.11 15.26 -5.02
CA ILE A 93 -16.75 15.81 -5.02
C ILE A 93 -15.98 15.39 -6.28
N ALA A 94 -16.08 14.12 -6.69
CA ALA A 94 -15.42 13.64 -7.90
C ALA A 94 -15.96 14.30 -9.18
N GLN A 95 -17.26 14.47 -9.25
CA GLN A 95 -17.93 15.14 -10.38
C GLN A 95 -17.60 16.63 -10.42
N ALA A 96 -17.68 17.34 -9.29
CA ALA A 96 -17.31 18.75 -9.20
C ALA A 96 -15.83 18.97 -9.62
N GLY A 97 -14.92 18.16 -9.09
CA GLY A 97 -13.52 18.23 -9.47
C GLY A 97 -13.27 17.96 -10.95
N PHE A 98 -14.02 17.03 -11.57
CA PHE A 98 -13.95 16.76 -12.99
C PHE A 98 -14.49 17.94 -13.82
N LEU A 99 -15.65 18.50 -13.46
CA LEU A 99 -16.22 19.67 -14.18
C LEU A 99 -15.28 20.87 -14.13
N ARG A 100 -14.66 21.14 -13.00
CA ARG A 100 -13.66 22.21 -12.87
C ARG A 100 -12.42 21.96 -13.72
N ASN A 101 -11.94 20.70 -13.79
CA ASN A 101 -10.85 20.36 -14.71
C ASN A 101 -11.28 20.54 -16.18
N LEU A 102 -12.52 20.19 -16.52
CA LEU A 102 -13.06 20.39 -17.88
C LEU A 102 -13.13 21.87 -18.25
N GLU A 103 -13.65 22.70 -17.36
CA GLU A 103 -13.75 24.16 -17.55
C GLU A 103 -12.38 24.81 -17.78
N ARG A 104 -11.34 24.34 -17.07
CA ARG A 104 -9.96 24.85 -17.21
C ARG A 104 -9.17 24.21 -18.37
N GLY A 105 -9.79 23.30 -19.14
CA GLY A 105 -9.09 22.55 -20.21
C GLY A 105 -8.06 21.53 -19.73
N GLU A 106 -8.09 21.19 -18.45
CA GLU A 106 -7.28 20.15 -17.80
C GLU A 106 -7.85 18.75 -18.03
N ALA A 107 -9.16 18.63 -18.22
CA ALA A 107 -9.81 17.44 -18.74
C ALA A 107 -10.27 17.64 -20.17
N TYR A 108 -10.17 16.60 -20.98
CA TYR A 108 -10.57 16.63 -22.38
C TYR A 108 -10.95 15.26 -22.89
N GLN A 109 -11.75 15.23 -23.98
CA GLN A 109 -12.12 14.01 -24.67
C GLN A 109 -11.31 13.89 -25.96
N ALA A 110 -10.90 12.67 -26.30
CA ALA A 110 -10.25 12.38 -27.56
C ALA A 110 -10.62 10.98 -28.07
N GLN A 111 -10.82 10.90 -29.39
CA GLN A 111 -10.88 9.62 -30.06
C GLN A 111 -9.47 9.26 -30.51
N ALA A 112 -8.91 8.23 -29.86
CA ALA A 112 -7.53 7.83 -30.07
C ALA A 112 -7.34 6.33 -29.91
N PRO A 113 -6.31 5.75 -30.53
CA PRO A 113 -5.88 4.39 -30.23
C PRO A 113 -5.40 4.29 -28.78
N GLY A 114 -5.93 3.33 -28.05
CA GLY A 114 -5.61 3.11 -26.65
C GLY A 114 -5.59 1.63 -26.27
N LEU A 115 -4.91 1.33 -25.16
CA LEU A 115 -4.83 -0.02 -24.63
C LEU A 115 -6.19 -0.48 -24.12
N TRP A 116 -6.59 -1.67 -24.53
CA TRP A 116 -7.92 -2.22 -24.32
C TRP A 116 -7.88 -3.67 -23.84
N ASP A 117 -8.59 -3.96 -22.77
CA ASP A 117 -8.83 -5.33 -22.34
C ASP A 117 -10.06 -5.91 -23.04
N VAL A 118 -9.84 -6.90 -23.90
CA VAL A 118 -10.91 -7.53 -24.70
C VAL A 118 -11.83 -8.44 -23.89
N THR A 119 -11.42 -8.86 -22.69
CA THR A 119 -12.24 -9.70 -21.81
C THR A 119 -13.24 -8.84 -21.04
N PHE A 120 -12.75 -7.75 -20.48
CA PHE A 120 -13.57 -6.81 -19.72
C PHE A 120 -14.18 -5.70 -20.60
N GLN A 121 -13.75 -5.61 -21.85
CA GLN A 121 -14.19 -4.61 -22.82
C GLN A 121 -14.09 -3.19 -22.25
N THR A 122 -12.92 -2.84 -21.77
CA THR A 122 -12.64 -1.54 -21.16
C THR A 122 -11.25 -1.05 -21.49
N ALA A 123 -11.09 0.27 -21.56
CA ALA A 123 -9.79 0.91 -21.70
C ALA A 123 -8.95 0.74 -20.43
N VAL A 124 -7.62 0.68 -20.59
CA VAL A 124 -6.65 0.47 -19.53
C VAL A 124 -5.64 1.61 -19.52
N ALA A 125 -5.46 2.25 -18.35
CA ALA A 125 -4.50 3.35 -18.20
C ALA A 125 -3.06 2.83 -18.06
N GLN A 126 -2.08 3.68 -18.39
CA GLN A 126 -0.65 3.34 -18.29
C GLN A 126 -0.27 2.82 -16.89
N ALA A 127 -0.87 3.35 -15.84
CA ALA A 127 -0.60 2.95 -14.46
C ALA A 127 -1.09 1.54 -14.09
N GLU A 128 -2.02 0.97 -14.86
CA GLU A 128 -2.62 -0.35 -14.63
C GLU A 128 -1.95 -1.46 -15.46
N LEU A 129 -0.86 -1.13 -16.16
CA LEU A 129 -0.14 -2.08 -17.01
C LEU A 129 0.79 -2.98 -16.20
N GLU A 130 0.80 -4.24 -16.58
CA GLU A 130 1.77 -5.23 -16.15
C GLU A 130 2.40 -5.88 -17.37
N ALA A 131 3.73 -5.78 -17.48
CA ALA A 131 4.47 -6.46 -18.54
C ALA A 131 4.71 -7.92 -18.12
N ARG A 132 4.28 -8.87 -18.94
CA ARG A 132 4.46 -10.30 -18.71
C ARG A 132 5.10 -10.94 -19.92
N GLU A 133 5.93 -11.94 -19.68
CA GLU A 133 6.46 -12.79 -20.73
C GLU A 133 5.32 -13.61 -21.37
N TYR A 134 5.22 -13.54 -22.71
CA TYR A 134 4.15 -14.20 -23.45
C TYR A 134 4.72 -14.96 -24.65
N PRO A 135 4.40 -16.24 -24.82
CA PRO A 135 4.88 -17.04 -25.91
C PRO A 135 4.33 -16.57 -27.25
N GLY A 136 5.15 -16.60 -28.28
CA GLY A 136 4.82 -16.23 -29.65
C GLY A 136 5.65 -17.00 -30.65
N ALA A 137 5.51 -16.63 -31.91
CA ALA A 137 6.35 -17.12 -32.97
C ALA A 137 6.54 -16.01 -34.02
N TYR A 138 7.74 -15.90 -34.58
CA TYR A 138 7.98 -15.07 -35.74
C TYR A 138 7.52 -15.79 -37.01
N HIS A 139 6.80 -15.09 -37.84
CA HIS A 139 6.32 -15.51 -39.17
C HIS A 139 7.04 -14.64 -40.19
N SER A 140 7.77 -15.24 -41.11
CA SER A 140 8.46 -14.55 -42.18
C SER A 140 7.54 -14.41 -43.39
N LEU A 141 7.21 -13.17 -43.77
CA LEU A 141 6.24 -12.84 -44.82
C LEU A 141 6.95 -12.11 -45.96
N ALA A 142 6.59 -12.47 -47.22
CA ALA A 142 7.12 -11.84 -48.41
C ALA A 142 6.15 -10.73 -48.91
N PHE A 143 6.59 -9.48 -48.84
CA PHE A 143 5.94 -8.34 -49.49
C PHE A 143 6.54 -8.12 -50.88
N HIS A 144 5.74 -7.87 -51.89
CA HIS A 144 6.16 -7.83 -53.31
C HIS A 144 6.53 -6.41 -53.70
N GLY A 145 7.79 -6.15 -54.07
CA GLY A 145 8.28 -4.86 -54.59
C GLY A 145 8.78 -4.99 -56.03
N GLU A 146 8.93 -3.88 -56.72
CA GLU A 146 9.44 -3.84 -58.07
C GLU A 146 10.88 -4.43 -58.21
N GLY A 147 11.66 -4.32 -57.10
CA GLY A 147 13.05 -4.85 -57.03
C GLY A 147 13.15 -6.26 -56.53
N GLY A 148 12.05 -6.95 -56.24
CA GLY A 148 11.97 -8.26 -55.60
C GLY A 148 11.23 -8.22 -54.26
N ASP A 149 11.12 -9.39 -53.65
CA ASP A 149 10.38 -9.54 -52.37
C ASP A 149 11.15 -8.90 -51.21
N VAL A 150 10.42 -8.16 -50.39
CA VAL A 150 10.86 -7.63 -49.09
C VAL A 150 10.34 -8.55 -48.01
N VAL A 151 11.24 -9.23 -47.30
CA VAL A 151 10.86 -10.16 -46.24
C VAL A 151 10.80 -9.44 -44.91
N ILE A 152 9.69 -9.56 -44.22
CA ILE A 152 9.54 -9.08 -42.84
C ILE A 152 9.32 -10.25 -41.87
N GLU A 153 9.61 -10.07 -40.62
CA GLU A 153 9.28 -11.01 -39.55
C GLU A 153 8.29 -10.39 -38.56
N THR A 154 7.14 -11.03 -38.39
CA THR A 154 6.09 -10.54 -37.48
C THR A 154 5.64 -11.61 -36.49
N THR A 155 5.31 -11.21 -35.26
CA THR A 155 4.64 -12.06 -34.26
C THR A 155 3.12 -11.98 -34.32
N ARG A 156 2.59 -11.08 -35.17
CA ARG A 156 1.14 -10.81 -35.30
C ARG A 156 0.66 -10.80 -36.74
N PRO A 157 0.79 -11.92 -37.45
CA PRO A 157 0.38 -11.98 -38.86
C PRO A 157 -1.09 -11.67 -39.09
N GLU A 158 -1.98 -11.95 -38.09
CA GLU A 158 -3.40 -11.65 -38.11
C GLU A 158 -3.74 -10.17 -38.32
N LEU A 159 -2.79 -9.27 -38.08
CA LEU A 159 -2.97 -7.83 -38.30
C LEU A 159 -2.55 -7.38 -39.70
N LEU A 160 -2.02 -8.27 -40.53
CA LEU A 160 -1.60 -7.96 -41.92
C LEU A 160 -2.66 -7.17 -42.73
N PRO A 161 -3.97 -7.47 -42.66
CA PRO A 161 -4.98 -6.69 -43.38
C PRO A 161 -5.09 -5.21 -42.94
N ALA A 162 -4.56 -4.86 -41.75
CA ALA A 162 -4.49 -3.48 -41.27
C ALA A 162 -3.15 -2.80 -41.56
N CYS A 163 -2.24 -3.44 -42.30
CA CYS A 163 -0.94 -2.87 -42.59
C CYS A 163 -1.08 -1.57 -43.41
N VAL A 164 -0.32 -0.53 -43.02
CA VAL A 164 -0.34 0.80 -43.64
C VAL A 164 1.01 1.22 -44.23
N ALA A 165 2.10 0.63 -43.74
CA ALA A 165 3.46 0.89 -44.23
C ALA A 165 4.41 -0.23 -43.80
N LEU A 166 5.55 -0.36 -44.47
CA LEU A 166 6.76 -1.01 -43.96
C LEU A 166 7.71 0.06 -43.44
N ILE A 167 8.31 -0.17 -42.25
CA ILE A 167 9.14 0.82 -41.58
C ILE A 167 10.48 0.20 -41.18
N ALA A 168 11.59 0.87 -41.54
CA ALA A 168 12.93 0.50 -41.16
C ALA A 168 13.68 1.68 -40.56
N HIS A 169 14.78 1.41 -39.85
CA HIS A 169 15.64 2.47 -39.31
C HIS A 169 16.32 3.24 -40.47
N PRO A 170 16.42 4.59 -40.44
CA PRO A 170 17.03 5.37 -41.49
C PRO A 170 18.48 5.00 -41.81
N ASP A 171 19.21 4.52 -40.79
CA ASP A 171 20.62 4.13 -40.90
C ASP A 171 20.81 2.64 -41.29
N ASP A 172 19.71 1.89 -41.53
CA ASP A 172 19.81 0.50 -41.96
C ASP A 172 20.07 0.41 -43.48
N GLU A 173 21.33 0.18 -43.84
CA GLU A 173 21.78 0.11 -45.21
C GLU A 173 21.07 -1.02 -46.01
N ARG A 174 20.53 -2.02 -45.35
CA ARG A 174 19.80 -3.14 -46.00
C ARG A 174 18.55 -2.64 -46.71
N TYR A 175 17.90 -1.59 -46.21
CA TYR A 175 16.59 -1.09 -46.66
C TYR A 175 16.60 0.34 -47.17
N SER A 176 17.74 1.04 -47.06
CA SER A 176 17.86 2.46 -47.46
C SER A 176 17.43 2.71 -48.91
N HIS A 177 17.65 1.74 -49.80
CA HIS A 177 17.29 1.80 -51.22
C HIS A 177 15.78 1.66 -51.47
N LEU A 178 15.01 1.22 -50.48
CA LEU A 178 13.55 1.05 -50.60
C LEU A 178 12.77 2.25 -50.07
N PHE A 179 13.40 3.18 -49.35
CA PHE A 179 12.67 4.33 -48.82
C PHE A 179 12.06 5.18 -49.92
N GLY A 180 10.74 5.46 -49.78
CA GLY A 180 9.95 6.19 -50.74
C GLY A 180 9.44 5.34 -51.93
N THR A 181 9.71 4.03 -51.94
CA THR A 181 9.07 3.08 -52.87
C THR A 181 7.82 2.47 -52.25
N THR A 182 7.09 1.68 -53.03
CA THR A 182 5.93 0.93 -52.60
C THR A 182 6.17 -0.58 -52.70
N VAL A 183 5.46 -1.32 -51.88
CA VAL A 183 5.38 -2.78 -51.90
C VAL A 183 3.93 -3.22 -51.82
N THR A 184 3.60 -4.39 -52.32
CA THR A 184 2.26 -4.96 -52.20
C THR A 184 2.24 -6.01 -51.08
N SER A 185 1.24 -5.92 -50.22
CA SER A 185 1.09 -6.89 -49.11
C SER A 185 0.71 -8.28 -49.60
N PRO A 186 1.25 -9.35 -48.98
CA PRO A 186 0.88 -10.72 -49.32
C PRO A 186 -0.62 -10.96 -49.11
N ILE A 187 -1.23 -11.78 -49.96
CA ILE A 187 -2.65 -12.18 -49.99
C ILE A 187 -3.63 -11.02 -50.18
N PHE A 188 -3.47 -9.89 -49.49
CA PHE A 188 -4.45 -8.79 -49.51
C PHE A 188 -4.25 -7.82 -50.69
N ASP A 189 -3.11 -7.89 -51.36
CA ASP A 189 -2.78 -7.07 -52.53
C ASP A 189 -2.88 -5.56 -52.32
N VAL A 190 -2.62 -5.09 -51.10
CA VAL A 190 -2.66 -3.68 -50.77
C VAL A 190 -1.30 -3.04 -50.98
N GLU A 191 -1.27 -1.97 -51.77
CA GLU A 191 -0.05 -1.17 -51.97
C GLU A 191 0.27 -0.34 -50.76
N LEU A 192 1.55 -0.39 -50.29
CA LEU A 192 2.04 0.19 -49.05
C LEU A 192 3.36 0.91 -49.25
N PRO A 193 3.59 2.09 -48.68
CA PRO A 193 4.86 2.78 -48.71
C PRO A 193 5.89 2.08 -47.81
N VAL A 194 7.17 2.22 -48.24
CA VAL A 194 8.32 1.87 -47.38
C VAL A 194 8.93 3.14 -46.83
N LEU A 195 8.94 3.31 -45.53
CA LEU A 195 9.30 4.54 -44.84
C LEU A 195 10.44 4.33 -43.83
N ALA A 196 11.15 5.42 -43.53
CA ALA A 196 12.19 5.44 -42.51
C ALA A 196 11.68 6.06 -41.22
N HIS A 197 12.05 5.43 -40.07
CA HIS A 197 11.76 6.04 -38.76
C HIS A 197 12.81 5.58 -37.72
N PRO A 198 13.36 6.50 -36.88
CA PRO A 198 14.43 6.18 -35.91
C PRO A 198 14.00 5.25 -34.78
N ALA A 199 12.68 5.11 -34.53
CA ALA A 199 12.17 4.14 -33.55
C ALA A 199 12.11 2.70 -34.07
N ALA A 200 12.49 2.43 -35.33
CA ALA A 200 12.61 1.07 -35.84
C ALA A 200 13.91 0.43 -35.31
N GLU A 201 13.81 -0.81 -34.81
CA GLU A 201 14.94 -1.53 -34.21
C GLU A 201 15.63 -2.41 -35.25
N VAL A 202 16.88 -2.09 -35.60
CA VAL A 202 17.69 -2.78 -36.64
C VAL A 202 17.86 -4.26 -36.34
N GLU A 203 18.00 -4.63 -35.08
CA GLU A 203 18.29 -5.99 -34.62
C GLU A 203 17.03 -6.82 -34.33
N LYS A 204 15.85 -6.25 -34.45
CA LYS A 204 14.57 -6.91 -34.15
C LYS A 204 13.97 -7.57 -35.39
N GLY A 205 13.84 -8.90 -35.38
CA GLY A 205 13.35 -9.66 -36.53
C GLY A 205 14.20 -9.39 -37.77
N ALA A 206 13.56 -9.03 -38.87
CA ALA A 206 14.22 -8.68 -40.11
C ALA A 206 14.85 -7.27 -40.13
N GLY A 207 14.62 -6.42 -39.10
CA GLY A 207 15.03 -5.00 -39.08
C GLY A 207 14.09 -4.07 -39.86
N ILE A 208 13.15 -4.62 -40.59
CA ILE A 208 12.02 -3.90 -41.22
C ILE A 208 10.73 -4.51 -40.73
N ALA A 209 9.80 -3.67 -40.32
CA ALA A 209 8.56 -4.08 -39.68
C ALA A 209 7.34 -3.59 -40.43
N MET A 210 6.24 -4.36 -40.40
CA MET A 210 4.95 -3.87 -40.83
C MET A 210 4.30 -3.01 -39.76
N CYS A 211 3.88 -1.80 -40.08
CA CYS A 211 3.03 -0.97 -39.24
C CYS A 211 1.57 -1.31 -39.50
N CYS A 212 0.90 -1.88 -38.54
CA CYS A 212 -0.47 -2.42 -38.72
C CYS A 212 -1.49 -1.72 -37.85
N THR A 213 -1.54 -0.44 -37.80
CA THR A 213 -2.39 0.38 -36.92
C THR A 213 -3.53 -0.42 -36.23
N PHE A 214 -3.40 -1.07 -35.01
CA PHE A 214 -2.30 -0.87 -34.10
C PHE A 214 -1.88 -2.22 -33.50
N GLY A 215 -0.67 -2.67 -33.83
CA GLY A 215 -0.13 -3.95 -33.32
C GLY A 215 0.51 -3.81 -31.94
N ASP A 216 1.22 -2.71 -31.74
CA ASP A 216 1.82 -2.32 -30.45
C ASP A 216 1.90 -0.79 -30.30
N LEU A 217 2.50 -0.32 -29.20
CA LEU A 217 2.63 1.12 -28.94
C LEU A 217 3.58 1.83 -29.91
N THR A 218 4.54 1.11 -30.52
CA THR A 218 5.44 1.66 -31.52
C THR A 218 4.66 1.98 -32.80
N ASP A 219 3.70 1.14 -33.18
CA ASP A 219 2.81 1.40 -34.31
C ASP A 219 2.03 2.71 -34.13
N VAL A 220 1.61 3.03 -32.90
CA VAL A 220 0.91 4.29 -32.59
C VAL A 220 1.84 5.50 -32.74
N VAL A 221 3.14 5.36 -32.38
CA VAL A 221 4.13 6.41 -32.61
C VAL A 221 4.33 6.64 -34.09
N TRP A 222 4.59 5.58 -34.87
CA TRP A 222 4.76 5.67 -36.33
C TRP A 222 3.53 6.25 -37.01
N TRP A 223 2.33 5.77 -36.64
CA TRP A 223 1.09 6.30 -37.17
C TRP A 223 0.97 7.81 -37.03
N ARG A 224 1.26 8.32 -35.86
CA ARG A 224 1.14 9.74 -35.51
C ARG A 224 2.25 10.59 -36.16
N GLU A 225 3.51 10.14 -36.10
CA GLU A 225 4.66 10.93 -36.55
C GLU A 225 4.83 10.90 -38.06
N LEU A 226 4.36 9.85 -38.72
CA LEU A 226 4.39 9.72 -40.19
C LEU A 226 3.04 10.03 -40.86
N ASP A 227 2.04 10.50 -40.09
CA ASP A 227 0.70 10.83 -40.58
C ASP A 227 0.06 9.70 -41.44
N LEU A 228 0.14 8.46 -40.92
CA LEU A 228 -0.31 7.27 -41.61
C LEU A 228 -1.84 7.13 -41.54
N PRO A 229 -2.50 6.47 -42.52
CA PRO A 229 -3.94 6.22 -42.46
C PRO A 229 -4.27 5.28 -41.28
N MET A 230 -5.45 5.44 -40.69
CA MET A 230 -5.93 4.58 -39.62
C MET A 230 -6.74 3.42 -40.21
N ARG A 231 -6.22 2.19 -40.04
CA ARG A 231 -6.87 0.94 -40.45
C ARG A 231 -7.06 0.04 -39.25
N SER A 232 -8.28 -0.14 -38.77
CA SER A 232 -8.59 -1.03 -37.64
C SER A 232 -9.35 -2.25 -38.13
N VAL A 233 -8.87 -3.45 -37.80
CA VAL A 233 -9.53 -4.71 -38.15
C VAL A 233 -9.91 -5.51 -36.90
N LEU A 234 -9.56 -5.01 -35.70
CA LEU A 234 -9.86 -5.67 -34.44
C LEU A 234 -10.94 -4.90 -33.68
N GLY A 235 -12.03 -5.58 -33.33
CA GLY A 235 -13.12 -5.02 -32.56
C GLY A 235 -12.85 -4.98 -31.04
N LYS A 236 -13.69 -4.26 -30.30
CA LYS A 236 -13.64 -4.15 -28.83
C LYS A 236 -13.79 -5.51 -28.11
N ASP A 237 -14.36 -6.51 -28.75
CA ASP A 237 -14.49 -7.88 -28.26
C ASP A 237 -13.27 -8.77 -28.57
N GLY A 238 -12.22 -8.20 -29.18
CA GLY A 238 -10.99 -8.91 -29.57
C GLY A 238 -11.18 -9.83 -30.77
N ARG A 239 -12.21 -9.60 -31.59
CA ARG A 239 -12.48 -10.34 -32.83
C ARG A 239 -12.20 -9.49 -34.04
N ILE A 240 -11.81 -10.16 -35.13
CA ILE A 240 -11.71 -9.51 -36.42
C ILE A 240 -13.09 -8.98 -36.84
N VAL A 241 -13.14 -7.72 -37.24
CA VAL A 241 -14.39 -7.06 -37.68
C VAL A 241 -15.03 -7.86 -38.80
N ALA A 242 -16.35 -8.09 -38.73
CA ALA A 242 -17.04 -8.94 -39.68
C ALA A 242 -17.12 -8.37 -41.11
N GLN A 243 -17.19 -7.04 -41.24
CA GLN A 243 -17.22 -6.37 -42.51
C GLN A 243 -15.83 -6.28 -43.13
N THR A 244 -15.69 -6.72 -44.38
CA THR A 244 -14.43 -6.57 -45.11
C THR A 244 -14.15 -5.07 -45.35
N PRO A 245 -12.94 -4.60 -44.98
CA PRO A 245 -12.55 -3.21 -45.19
C PRO A 245 -12.49 -2.83 -46.66
N GLU A 246 -12.83 -1.56 -46.98
CA GLU A 246 -12.85 -1.05 -48.35
C GLU A 246 -11.49 -1.05 -49.07
N TRP A 247 -10.39 -0.96 -48.29
CA TRP A 247 -9.04 -0.98 -48.88
C TRP A 247 -8.59 -2.40 -49.31
N ILE A 248 -9.35 -3.46 -48.99
CA ILE A 248 -9.13 -4.82 -49.46
C ILE A 248 -10.04 -5.06 -50.65
N ALA A 249 -9.53 -4.88 -51.88
CA ALA A 249 -10.32 -4.90 -53.09
C ALA A 249 -10.12 -6.16 -53.96
N SER A 250 -9.01 -6.90 -53.80
CA SER A 250 -8.73 -8.09 -54.59
C SER A 250 -9.63 -9.27 -54.19
N GLU A 251 -10.03 -10.10 -55.15
CA GLU A 251 -10.87 -11.28 -54.83
C GLU A 251 -10.22 -12.22 -53.82
N ARG A 252 -8.91 -12.47 -53.94
CA ARG A 252 -8.20 -13.32 -53.00
C ARG A 252 -8.09 -12.67 -51.62
N GLY A 253 -7.89 -11.36 -51.56
CA GLY A 253 -7.83 -10.60 -50.30
C GLY A 253 -9.18 -10.60 -49.58
N VAL A 254 -10.27 -10.39 -50.27
CA VAL A 254 -11.63 -10.45 -49.73
C VAL A 254 -11.93 -11.87 -49.20
N ALA A 255 -11.59 -12.91 -49.92
CA ALA A 255 -11.80 -14.30 -49.50
C ALA A 255 -11.00 -14.63 -48.25
N ALA A 256 -9.72 -14.20 -48.19
CA ALA A 256 -8.86 -14.40 -47.03
C ALA A 256 -9.38 -13.62 -45.80
N TYR A 257 -9.85 -12.38 -45.97
CA TYR A 257 -10.42 -11.61 -44.88
C TYR A 257 -11.71 -12.26 -44.35
N GLN A 258 -12.61 -12.70 -45.21
CA GLN A 258 -13.83 -13.37 -44.80
C GLN A 258 -13.55 -14.69 -44.04
N ALA A 259 -12.47 -15.40 -44.38
CA ALA A 259 -12.03 -16.56 -43.61
C ALA A 259 -11.58 -16.21 -42.19
N MET A 260 -11.20 -14.97 -41.91
CA MET A 260 -10.80 -14.47 -40.58
C MET A 260 -11.93 -13.76 -39.84
N ALA A 261 -12.90 -13.17 -40.55
CA ALA A 261 -13.96 -12.32 -40.02
C ALA A 261 -14.73 -12.98 -38.85
N GLY A 262 -14.95 -12.21 -37.78
CA GLY A 262 -15.64 -12.68 -36.56
C GLY A 262 -14.83 -13.64 -35.68
N LYS A 263 -13.65 -14.07 -36.10
CA LYS A 263 -12.77 -14.93 -35.30
C LYS A 263 -11.95 -14.10 -34.28
N THR A 264 -11.58 -14.75 -33.18
CA THR A 264 -10.62 -14.16 -32.24
C THR A 264 -9.26 -14.01 -32.91
N ALA A 265 -8.41 -13.08 -32.42
CA ALA A 265 -7.06 -12.85 -32.97
C ALA A 265 -6.28 -14.18 -33.11
N PHE A 266 -6.37 -15.08 -32.12
CA PHE A 266 -5.71 -16.40 -32.17
C PHE A 266 -6.23 -17.29 -33.30
N SER A 267 -7.54 -17.40 -33.46
CA SER A 267 -8.15 -18.24 -34.51
C SER A 267 -7.98 -17.63 -35.90
N ALA A 268 -7.98 -16.30 -35.99
CA ALA A 268 -7.72 -15.57 -37.24
C ALA A 268 -6.27 -15.75 -37.69
N ARG A 269 -5.31 -15.67 -36.77
CA ARG A 269 -3.89 -15.97 -37.03
C ARG A 269 -3.71 -17.34 -37.66
N LYS A 270 -4.35 -18.37 -37.11
CA LYS A 270 -4.25 -19.71 -37.63
C LYS A 270 -4.77 -19.79 -39.08
N ALA A 271 -5.94 -19.22 -39.35
CA ALA A 271 -6.52 -19.22 -40.69
C ALA A 271 -5.66 -18.45 -41.69
N LEU A 272 -5.07 -17.32 -41.28
CA LEU A 272 -4.20 -16.53 -42.17
C LEU A 272 -2.86 -17.20 -42.43
N VAL A 273 -2.26 -17.84 -41.43
CA VAL A 273 -1.00 -18.59 -41.60
C VAL A 273 -1.20 -19.74 -42.58
N GLU A 274 -2.32 -20.46 -42.51
CA GLU A 274 -2.69 -21.50 -43.51
C GLU A 274 -2.77 -20.91 -44.92
N ALA A 275 -3.49 -19.78 -45.10
CA ALA A 275 -3.63 -19.13 -46.37
C ALA A 275 -2.29 -18.60 -46.94
N LEU A 276 -1.43 -18.02 -46.10
CA LEU A 276 -0.10 -17.52 -46.52
C LEU A 276 0.87 -18.68 -46.87
N THR A 277 0.70 -19.83 -46.20
CA THR A 277 1.46 -21.03 -46.55
C THR A 277 1.04 -21.60 -47.90
N ASP A 278 -0.29 -21.68 -48.13
CA ASP A 278 -0.86 -22.17 -49.39
C ASP A 278 -0.51 -21.29 -50.58
N SER A 279 -0.42 -19.96 -50.39
CA SER A 279 -0.02 -19.00 -51.43
C SER A 279 1.50 -18.96 -51.67
N GLY A 280 2.30 -19.54 -50.74
CA GLY A 280 3.77 -19.48 -50.78
C GLY A 280 4.37 -18.15 -50.33
N GLU A 281 3.57 -17.26 -49.77
CA GLU A 281 3.98 -15.94 -49.31
C GLU A 281 4.44 -15.98 -47.83
N MET A 282 4.25 -17.10 -47.11
CA MET A 282 4.95 -17.38 -45.85
C MET A 282 6.23 -18.19 -46.09
N LEU A 283 7.35 -17.68 -45.62
CA LEU A 283 8.67 -18.28 -45.88
C LEU A 283 9.14 -19.10 -44.68
N GLY A 284 9.13 -20.42 -44.84
CA GLY A 284 9.53 -21.36 -43.82
C GLY A 284 8.55 -21.53 -42.69
N GLU A 285 8.94 -22.29 -41.68
CA GLU A 285 8.12 -22.56 -40.50
C GLU A 285 8.21 -21.42 -39.47
N PRO A 286 7.13 -21.15 -38.72
CA PRO A 286 7.15 -20.15 -37.65
C PRO A 286 8.22 -20.46 -36.59
N LYS A 287 9.06 -19.49 -36.27
CA LYS A 287 10.14 -19.62 -35.29
C LYS A 287 9.60 -19.27 -33.88
N PRO A 288 9.57 -20.20 -32.92
CA PRO A 288 9.13 -19.90 -31.56
C PRO A 288 9.96 -18.78 -30.94
N THR A 289 9.28 -17.88 -30.21
CA THR A 289 9.89 -16.78 -29.48
C THR A 289 9.08 -16.46 -28.23
N SER A 290 9.65 -15.68 -27.35
CA SER A 290 8.97 -15.08 -26.23
C SER A 290 9.11 -13.57 -26.29
N ARG A 291 8.05 -12.85 -25.97
CA ARG A 291 8.01 -11.40 -25.93
C ARG A 291 7.40 -10.88 -24.65
N MET A 292 7.82 -9.71 -24.22
CA MET A 292 7.10 -8.96 -23.19
C MET A 292 5.82 -8.39 -23.80
N ALA A 293 4.69 -8.74 -23.24
CA ALA A 293 3.39 -8.20 -23.64
C ALA A 293 2.75 -7.44 -22.48
N ASN A 294 2.00 -6.39 -22.82
CA ASN A 294 1.25 -5.63 -21.82
C ASN A 294 -0.05 -6.35 -21.47
N PHE A 295 -0.29 -6.50 -20.20
CA PHE A 295 -1.53 -7.03 -19.63
C PHE A 295 -2.18 -5.96 -18.76
N PHE A 296 -3.47 -6.01 -18.63
CA PHE A 296 -4.15 -5.38 -17.52
C PHE A 296 -3.78 -6.13 -16.23
N GLU A 297 -3.42 -5.45 -15.15
CA GLU A 297 -3.01 -6.09 -13.89
C GLU A 297 -4.03 -7.10 -13.34
N LYS A 298 -5.31 -6.93 -13.69
CA LYS A 298 -6.44 -7.82 -13.33
C LYS A 298 -6.86 -8.78 -14.45
N GLY A 299 -6.20 -8.71 -15.61
CA GLY A 299 -6.53 -9.48 -16.81
C GLY A 299 -5.58 -10.65 -17.04
N ASP A 300 -6.07 -11.65 -17.77
CA ASP A 300 -5.31 -12.87 -18.09
C ASP A 300 -4.94 -12.95 -19.59
N LYS A 301 -5.28 -11.93 -20.36
CA LYS A 301 -4.96 -11.86 -21.81
C LYS A 301 -4.11 -10.62 -22.09
N PRO A 302 -3.24 -10.69 -23.09
CA PRO A 302 -2.55 -9.52 -23.59
C PRO A 302 -3.57 -8.45 -24.02
N LEU A 303 -3.23 -7.19 -23.77
CA LEU A 303 -4.02 -6.05 -24.20
C LEU A 303 -3.93 -5.88 -25.71
N GLU A 304 -5.01 -5.43 -26.30
CA GLU A 304 -5.08 -4.98 -27.69
C GLU A 304 -5.11 -3.44 -27.76
N ILE A 305 -4.83 -2.88 -28.92
CA ILE A 305 -5.00 -1.45 -29.14
C ILE A 305 -6.26 -1.23 -29.97
N VAL A 306 -7.19 -0.49 -29.41
CA VAL A 306 -8.50 -0.21 -30.02
C VAL A 306 -8.73 1.29 -30.05
N THR A 307 -9.19 1.80 -31.18
CA THR A 307 -9.61 3.21 -31.28
C THR A 307 -10.95 3.38 -30.58
N SER A 308 -10.98 4.25 -29.59
CA SER A 308 -12.19 4.58 -28.84
C SER A 308 -12.15 6.02 -28.35
N ARG A 309 -13.33 6.61 -28.16
CA ARG A 309 -13.48 7.91 -27.51
C ARG A 309 -13.30 7.73 -26.01
N GLN A 310 -12.39 8.51 -25.42
CA GLN A 310 -12.03 8.38 -24.00
C GLN A 310 -11.84 9.76 -23.39
N TRP A 311 -12.07 9.86 -22.09
CA TRP A 311 -11.76 11.03 -21.27
C TRP A 311 -10.37 10.95 -20.66
N TYR A 312 -9.68 12.06 -20.70
CA TYR A 312 -8.33 12.22 -20.17
C TYR A 312 -8.26 13.39 -19.18
N ILE A 313 -7.42 13.27 -18.16
CA ILE A 313 -6.96 14.38 -17.33
C ILE A 313 -5.47 14.58 -17.58
N ARG A 314 -5.05 15.81 -17.75
CA ARG A 314 -3.64 16.16 -17.92
C ARG A 314 -2.85 15.80 -16.69
N ASN A 315 -1.71 15.14 -16.89
CA ASN A 315 -0.85 14.64 -15.83
C ASN A 315 0.65 14.80 -16.16
N GLY A 316 0.99 15.60 -17.15
CA GLY A 316 2.35 15.77 -17.64
C GLY A 316 2.83 14.67 -18.58
N GLY A 317 1.96 13.74 -19.01
CA GLY A 317 2.29 12.71 -19.99
C GLY A 317 2.40 13.23 -21.43
N LYS A 318 1.75 14.35 -21.72
CA LYS A 318 1.91 15.14 -22.94
C LYS A 318 2.40 16.53 -22.58
N GLU A 319 3.12 17.15 -23.49
CA GLU A 319 3.51 18.55 -23.38
C GLU A 319 2.26 19.44 -23.22
N TRP A 320 2.21 20.15 -22.12
CA TRP A 320 1.14 21.08 -21.82
C TRP A 320 1.58 22.10 -20.78
N THR A 321 1.56 23.37 -21.20
CA THR A 321 1.81 24.48 -20.29
C THR A 321 0.55 24.78 -19.50
N ASN A 322 0.65 24.71 -18.18
CA ASN A 322 -0.46 25.05 -17.29
C ASN A 322 -0.76 26.56 -17.40
N PRO A 323 -1.96 26.96 -17.86
CA PRO A 323 -2.28 28.38 -18.03
C PRO A 323 -2.23 29.18 -16.71
N ALA A 324 -2.46 28.53 -15.59
CA ALA A 324 -2.47 29.19 -14.27
C ALA A 324 -1.06 29.57 -13.78
N SER A 325 -0.04 28.75 -14.09
CA SER A 325 1.33 28.97 -13.66
C SER A 325 2.28 29.46 -14.78
N GLY A 326 1.95 29.17 -16.03
CA GLY A 326 2.82 29.40 -17.18
C GLY A 326 3.96 28.38 -17.29
N THR A 327 3.93 27.27 -16.54
CA THR A 327 4.97 26.25 -16.48
C THR A 327 4.48 24.95 -17.11
N ASP A 328 5.38 24.12 -17.63
CA ASP A 328 5.06 22.77 -18.09
C ASP A 328 4.59 21.92 -16.89
N LEU A 329 3.47 21.21 -17.06
CA LEU A 329 2.84 20.46 -15.98
C LEU A 329 3.74 19.34 -15.44
N ARG A 330 4.55 18.69 -16.28
CA ARG A 330 5.50 17.66 -15.83
C ARG A 330 6.54 18.24 -14.89
N GLU A 331 7.06 19.43 -15.18
CA GLU A 331 8.02 20.11 -14.31
C GLU A 331 7.39 20.52 -12.98
N GLU A 332 6.12 21.01 -13.00
CA GLU A 332 5.38 21.28 -11.76
C GLU A 332 5.26 20.02 -10.89
N LEU A 333 4.90 18.89 -11.48
CA LEU A 333 4.73 17.64 -10.74
C LEU A 333 6.05 17.09 -10.21
N LEU A 334 7.16 17.27 -10.94
CA LEU A 334 8.50 16.96 -10.43
C LEU A 334 8.85 17.87 -9.24
N GLU A 335 8.51 19.16 -9.31
CA GLU A 335 8.73 20.10 -8.20
C GLU A 335 7.90 19.74 -6.97
N ARG A 336 6.62 19.33 -7.15
CA ARG A 336 5.81 18.79 -6.04
C ARG A 336 6.44 17.57 -5.40
N GLY A 337 7.06 16.70 -6.20
CA GLY A 337 7.80 15.53 -5.69
C GLY A 337 9.02 15.91 -4.84
N ARG A 338 9.69 17.04 -5.14
CA ARG A 338 10.80 17.56 -4.32
C ARG A 338 10.32 18.21 -3.02
N GLN A 339 9.14 18.84 -3.04
CA GLN A 339 8.52 19.47 -1.88
C GLN A 339 7.91 18.46 -0.92
N LEU A 340 7.49 17.29 -1.40
CA LEU A 340 6.92 16.21 -0.60
C LEU A 340 8.02 15.48 0.16
N GLU A 341 7.87 15.34 1.47
CA GLU A 341 8.78 14.57 2.31
C GLU A 341 8.43 13.09 2.23
N PHE A 342 9.35 12.30 1.69
CA PHE A 342 9.18 10.85 1.57
C PHE A 342 9.86 10.11 2.73
N HIS A 343 9.14 9.20 3.35
CA HIS A 343 9.64 8.34 4.42
C HIS A 343 9.53 6.86 3.98
N PRO A 344 10.67 6.22 3.60
CA PRO A 344 12.03 6.77 3.52
C PRO A 344 12.26 7.61 2.26
N ASP A 345 13.24 8.52 2.33
CA ASP A 345 13.54 9.49 1.27
C ASP A 345 13.85 8.86 -0.10
N PHE A 346 14.49 7.70 -0.13
CA PHE A 346 14.83 7.03 -1.39
C PHE A 346 13.60 6.64 -2.24
N MET A 347 12.41 6.60 -1.67
CA MET A 347 11.17 6.31 -2.41
C MET A 347 10.75 7.45 -3.34
N ARG A 348 11.28 8.68 -3.16
CA ARG A 348 11.08 9.80 -4.08
C ARG A 348 11.50 9.47 -5.50
N VAL A 349 12.57 8.70 -5.67
CA VAL A 349 13.08 8.28 -6.98
C VAL A 349 12.03 7.49 -7.77
N ARG A 350 11.20 6.69 -7.10
CA ARG A 350 10.11 5.95 -7.77
C ARG A 350 9.04 6.90 -8.31
N TYR A 351 8.69 7.93 -7.55
CA TYR A 351 7.76 8.97 -8.00
C TYR A 351 8.33 9.74 -9.20
N GLU A 352 9.56 10.23 -9.09
CA GLU A 352 10.19 11.00 -10.16
C GLU A 352 10.36 10.20 -11.45
N ASN A 353 10.79 8.94 -11.34
CA ASN A 353 10.93 8.05 -12.50
C ASN A 353 9.57 7.80 -13.17
N TRP A 354 8.51 7.68 -12.38
CA TRP A 354 7.15 7.57 -12.91
C TRP A 354 6.75 8.82 -13.69
N VAL A 355 6.94 10.00 -13.13
CA VAL A 355 6.60 11.28 -13.78
C VAL A 355 7.38 11.46 -15.08
N ARG A 356 8.70 11.17 -15.06
CA ARG A 356 9.54 11.25 -16.26
C ARG A 356 9.20 10.21 -17.33
N GLY A 357 8.73 9.03 -16.90
CA GLY A 357 8.37 7.93 -17.79
C GLY A 357 6.94 7.99 -18.36
N LEU A 358 6.16 9.02 -18.02
CA LEU A 358 4.83 9.21 -18.59
C LEU A 358 4.94 9.53 -20.09
N ASN A 359 4.14 8.83 -20.89
CA ASN A 359 4.10 8.99 -22.34
C ASN A 359 2.71 9.39 -22.85
N ASN A 360 1.71 9.46 -21.97
CA ASN A 360 0.34 9.87 -22.28
C ASN A 360 -0.34 10.47 -21.05
N ASP A 361 -1.38 11.30 -21.29
CA ASP A 361 -2.23 11.83 -20.24
C ASP A 361 -3.04 10.72 -19.58
N TRP A 362 -3.53 10.99 -18.37
CA TRP A 362 -4.25 10.03 -17.57
C TRP A 362 -5.63 9.72 -18.16
N LEU A 363 -5.78 8.51 -18.70
CA LEU A 363 -7.04 7.98 -19.18
C LEU A 363 -7.95 7.67 -18.00
N VAL A 364 -9.05 8.42 -17.86
CA VAL A 364 -9.93 8.36 -16.68
C VAL A 364 -11.30 7.72 -16.95
N SER A 365 -11.67 7.45 -18.19
CA SER A 365 -12.94 6.78 -18.50
C SER A 365 -12.81 5.26 -18.49
N ARG A 366 -13.86 4.60 -18.00
CA ARG A 366 -13.97 3.13 -17.95
C ARG A 366 -15.37 2.72 -18.43
N GLN A 367 -15.41 1.73 -19.30
CA GLN A 367 -16.63 1.14 -19.84
C GLN A 367 -17.17 0.09 -18.85
N ARG A 368 -17.62 0.58 -17.70
CA ARG A 368 -18.12 -0.21 -16.57
C ARG A 368 -19.45 0.35 -16.08
N PHE A 369 -20.11 -0.35 -15.21
CA PHE A 369 -21.47 0.00 -14.75
C PHE A 369 -21.48 0.60 -13.34
N PHE A 370 -20.65 0.08 -12.44
CA PHE A 370 -20.58 0.51 -11.03
C PHE A 370 -19.35 1.36 -10.75
N GLY A 371 -19.56 2.63 -10.56
CA GLY A 371 -18.53 3.65 -10.28
C GLY A 371 -19.14 5.04 -10.28
N VAL A 372 -18.32 6.07 -10.21
CA VAL A 372 -18.77 7.46 -10.30
C VAL A 372 -18.99 7.82 -11.77
N PRO A 373 -20.23 8.14 -12.18
CA PRO A 373 -20.50 8.52 -13.57
C PRO A 373 -19.89 9.88 -13.92
N PHE A 374 -19.53 10.08 -15.19
CA PHE A 374 -19.21 11.43 -15.69
C PHE A 374 -20.47 12.26 -15.72
N PRO A 375 -20.48 13.48 -15.17
CA PRO A 375 -21.70 14.30 -15.10
C PRO A 375 -21.95 15.06 -16.41
N LEU A 376 -22.14 14.32 -17.50
CA LEU A 376 -22.18 14.88 -18.86
C LEU A 376 -23.27 14.26 -19.70
N TRP A 377 -23.84 15.07 -20.60
CA TRP A 377 -24.68 14.65 -21.70
C TRP A 377 -24.19 15.27 -23.00
N TYR A 378 -24.60 14.73 -24.12
CA TYR A 378 -24.29 15.23 -25.47
C TYR A 378 -25.58 15.55 -26.19
N GLN A 379 -25.57 16.60 -26.99
CA GLN A 379 -26.69 16.92 -27.84
C GLN A 379 -26.82 15.94 -29.02
N VAL A 380 -28.04 15.62 -29.38
CA VAL A 380 -28.35 14.84 -30.58
C VAL A 380 -28.81 15.81 -31.65
N GLY A 381 -28.12 15.81 -32.78
CA GLY A 381 -28.45 16.67 -33.93
C GLY A 381 -29.84 16.37 -34.50
N ALA A 382 -30.33 17.26 -35.40
CA ALA A 382 -31.59 17.05 -36.09
C ALA A 382 -31.56 15.84 -37.05
N ASP A 383 -30.36 15.42 -37.45
CA ASP A 383 -30.08 14.22 -38.25
C ASP A 383 -30.08 12.91 -37.41
N GLY A 384 -30.17 13.03 -36.10
CA GLY A 384 -30.11 11.90 -35.15
C GLY A 384 -28.69 11.49 -34.74
N GLU A 385 -27.65 12.14 -35.23
CA GLU A 385 -26.27 11.88 -34.86
C GLU A 385 -25.93 12.61 -33.55
N VAL A 386 -25.09 11.97 -32.73
CA VAL A 386 -24.61 12.54 -31.46
C VAL A 386 -23.48 13.52 -31.74
N ASP A 387 -23.65 14.77 -31.33
CA ASP A 387 -22.61 15.77 -31.34
C ASP A 387 -21.80 15.72 -30.03
N TYR A 388 -20.66 15.06 -30.07
CA TYR A 388 -19.78 14.89 -28.91
C TYR A 388 -19.01 16.15 -28.51
N ASP A 389 -19.01 17.19 -29.34
CA ASP A 389 -18.43 18.49 -29.03
C ASP A 389 -19.46 19.41 -28.35
N ALA A 390 -20.75 19.11 -28.49
CA ALA A 390 -21.85 19.82 -27.83
C ALA A 390 -22.19 19.19 -26.47
N ILE A 391 -21.30 19.42 -25.48
CA ILE A 391 -21.39 18.88 -24.15
C ILE A 391 -22.37 19.69 -23.29
N LEU A 392 -23.29 19.00 -22.59
CA LEU A 392 -24.18 19.56 -21.59
C LEU A 392 -23.68 19.15 -20.19
N THR A 393 -23.57 20.13 -19.30
CA THR A 393 -23.09 19.93 -17.92
C THR A 393 -24.13 20.41 -16.92
N PRO A 394 -24.26 19.78 -15.74
CA PRO A 394 -25.10 20.26 -14.65
C PRO A 394 -24.44 21.43 -13.93
N ALA A 395 -25.21 22.18 -13.17
CA ALA A 395 -24.68 23.10 -12.17
C ALA A 395 -24.06 22.30 -10.99
N GLU A 396 -23.04 22.84 -10.33
CA GLU A 396 -22.37 22.16 -9.18
C GLU A 396 -23.35 21.87 -8.03
N SER A 397 -24.41 22.69 -7.89
CA SER A 397 -25.46 22.47 -6.89
C SER A 397 -26.38 21.29 -7.17
N GLU A 398 -26.39 20.77 -8.39
CA GLU A 398 -27.21 19.62 -8.80
C GLU A 398 -26.50 18.29 -8.57
N LEU A 399 -25.19 18.32 -8.28
CA LEU A 399 -24.38 17.13 -8.08
C LEU A 399 -24.73 16.39 -6.76
N PRO A 400 -24.67 15.05 -6.74
CA PRO A 400 -24.25 14.18 -7.84
C PRO A 400 -25.37 13.87 -8.82
N VAL A 401 -25.00 13.61 -10.10
CA VAL A 401 -25.92 13.18 -11.17
C VAL A 401 -25.46 11.87 -11.81
N ASP A 402 -26.41 11.08 -12.30
CA ASP A 402 -26.13 9.92 -13.18
C ASP A 402 -26.76 10.19 -14.56
N PRO A 403 -25.99 10.54 -15.59
CA PRO A 403 -26.53 10.86 -16.93
C PRO A 403 -27.29 9.71 -17.59
N SER A 404 -27.11 8.47 -17.12
CA SER A 404 -27.87 7.33 -17.63
C SER A 404 -29.33 7.34 -17.18
N SER A 405 -29.67 8.04 -16.10
CA SER A 405 -31.01 8.14 -15.52
C SER A 405 -31.50 9.59 -15.36
N ASP A 406 -30.60 10.54 -15.21
CA ASP A 406 -30.92 11.94 -15.00
C ASP A 406 -31.01 12.71 -16.33
N VAL A 407 -31.73 13.84 -16.32
CA VAL A 407 -32.01 14.67 -17.49
C VAL A 407 -31.27 16.00 -17.37
N PRO A 408 -30.58 16.48 -18.41
CA PRO A 408 -29.93 17.78 -18.35
C PRO A 408 -30.96 18.93 -18.32
N ALA A 409 -30.56 20.05 -17.74
CA ALA A 409 -31.42 21.24 -17.65
C ALA A 409 -31.95 21.65 -19.02
N GLY A 410 -33.26 21.94 -19.09
CA GLY A 410 -33.93 22.35 -20.34
C GLY A 410 -34.40 21.22 -21.23
N TYR A 411 -34.21 19.95 -20.84
CA TYR A 411 -34.70 18.78 -21.57
C TYR A 411 -35.68 17.98 -20.71
N THR A 412 -36.37 17.02 -21.37
CA THR A 412 -37.28 16.06 -20.75
C THR A 412 -36.89 14.64 -21.14
N GLU A 413 -37.26 13.63 -20.33
CA GLU A 413 -36.84 12.23 -20.53
C GLU A 413 -37.26 11.66 -21.89
N ASP A 414 -38.38 12.11 -22.45
CA ASP A 414 -38.87 11.69 -23.78
C ASP A 414 -37.97 12.17 -24.94
N GLN A 415 -37.06 13.10 -24.71
CA GLN A 415 -36.07 13.57 -25.66
C GLN A 415 -34.79 12.73 -25.68
N ARG A 416 -34.60 11.83 -24.71
CA ARG A 416 -33.41 10.97 -24.62
C ARG A 416 -33.26 10.09 -25.86
N GLY A 417 -32.12 10.17 -26.53
CA GLY A 417 -31.81 9.40 -27.73
C GLY A 417 -32.59 9.78 -28.99
N ARG A 418 -33.23 10.94 -29.03
CA ARG A 418 -34.01 11.45 -30.17
C ARG A 418 -33.36 12.63 -30.83
N PRO A 419 -33.61 12.82 -32.17
CA PRO A 419 -33.18 14.02 -32.86
C PRO A 419 -33.61 15.31 -32.14
N GLY A 420 -32.69 16.25 -31.95
CA GLY A 420 -32.90 17.47 -31.16
C GLY A 420 -32.95 17.28 -29.64
N GLY A 421 -32.68 16.09 -29.16
CA GLY A 421 -32.62 15.74 -27.75
C GLY A 421 -31.20 15.58 -27.24
N PHE A 422 -30.99 14.60 -26.38
CA PHE A 422 -29.69 14.36 -25.72
C PHE A 422 -29.43 12.88 -25.50
N VAL A 423 -28.16 12.53 -25.28
CA VAL A 423 -27.73 11.22 -24.73
C VAL A 423 -26.80 11.45 -23.54
N GLY A 424 -26.86 10.59 -22.53
CA GLY A 424 -25.96 10.63 -21.39
C GLY A 424 -24.61 9.98 -21.68
N GLU A 425 -23.54 10.47 -21.07
CA GLU A 425 -22.29 9.73 -20.98
C GLU A 425 -22.51 8.45 -20.18
N LEU A 426 -22.11 7.32 -20.74
CA LEU A 426 -22.33 5.99 -20.13
C LEU A 426 -21.11 5.48 -19.37
N ASP A 427 -19.94 6.04 -19.67
CA ASP A 427 -18.71 5.66 -19.00
C ASP A 427 -18.70 6.15 -17.55
N ILE A 428 -17.98 5.42 -16.71
CA ILE A 428 -17.71 5.84 -15.34
C ILE A 428 -16.26 6.27 -15.20
N MET A 429 -15.98 7.05 -14.16
CA MET A 429 -14.62 7.44 -13.83
C MET A 429 -13.81 6.25 -13.33
N ASP A 430 -12.53 6.23 -13.66
CA ASP A 430 -11.53 5.37 -13.03
C ASP A 430 -11.60 5.49 -11.50
N THR A 431 -11.45 4.39 -10.80
CA THR A 431 -11.42 4.38 -9.34
C THR A 431 -10.36 5.33 -8.77
N TRP A 432 -9.22 5.47 -9.46
CA TRP A 432 -8.18 6.41 -9.05
C TRP A 432 -8.58 7.88 -9.21
N ALA A 433 -9.50 8.20 -10.12
CA ALA A 433 -10.04 9.55 -10.25
C ALA A 433 -10.84 9.99 -9.02
N THR A 434 -11.52 9.05 -8.34
CA THR A 434 -12.18 9.30 -7.07
C THR A 434 -11.20 9.23 -5.90
N SER A 435 -10.36 8.18 -5.87
CA SER A 435 -9.38 7.97 -4.79
C SER A 435 -8.34 9.10 -4.72
N SER A 436 -8.03 9.75 -5.84
CA SER A 436 -7.16 10.92 -5.90
C SER A 436 -7.69 12.15 -5.16
N LEU A 437 -8.96 12.14 -4.78
CA LEU A 437 -9.61 13.19 -4.00
C LEU A 437 -9.83 12.81 -2.53
N SER A 438 -9.17 11.75 -2.04
CA SER A 438 -9.28 11.32 -0.64
C SER A 438 -8.96 12.42 0.37
N PRO A 439 -7.92 13.26 0.19
CA PRO A 439 -7.67 14.38 1.10
C PRO A 439 -8.84 15.37 1.14
N GLN A 440 -9.42 15.70 0.00
CA GLN A 440 -10.56 16.59 -0.11
C GLN A 440 -11.82 15.98 0.52
N LEU A 441 -12.04 14.68 0.33
CA LEU A 441 -13.15 13.95 0.94
C LEU A 441 -13.06 13.94 2.47
N ALA A 442 -11.88 13.59 3.00
CA ALA A 442 -11.66 13.50 4.43
C ALA A 442 -11.69 14.86 5.12
N SER A 443 -11.24 15.92 4.44
CA SER A 443 -11.20 17.29 4.97
C SER A 443 -12.50 18.08 4.80
N GLY A 444 -13.52 17.53 4.14
CA GLY A 444 -14.81 18.21 4.00
C GLY A 444 -14.88 19.25 2.87
N TRP A 445 -14.01 19.19 1.85
CA TRP A 445 -14.06 20.07 0.70
C TRP A 445 -15.47 20.13 0.10
N LEU A 446 -15.96 21.33 -0.22
CA LEU A 446 -17.33 21.63 -0.71
C LEU A 446 -18.46 21.27 0.25
N SER A 447 -18.19 20.94 1.50
CA SER A 447 -19.22 20.57 2.48
C SER A 447 -19.00 21.12 3.89
N ASP A 448 -17.75 21.36 4.30
CA ASP A 448 -17.35 21.86 5.61
C ASP A 448 -16.08 22.71 5.48
N GLU A 449 -16.28 24.02 5.27
CA GLU A 449 -15.18 24.96 5.05
C GLU A 449 -14.27 25.12 6.28
N ASP A 450 -14.81 24.98 7.50
CA ASP A 450 -14.03 25.07 8.73
C ASP A 450 -13.09 23.87 8.85
N LEU A 451 -13.60 22.66 8.66
CA LEU A 451 -12.78 21.46 8.69
C LEU A 451 -11.73 21.49 7.56
N PHE A 452 -12.14 21.86 6.35
CA PHE A 452 -11.21 21.96 5.21
C PHE A 452 -10.08 22.94 5.49
N GLY A 453 -10.39 24.13 5.99
CA GLY A 453 -9.37 25.15 6.31
C GLY A 453 -8.40 24.75 7.41
N ARG A 454 -8.80 23.84 8.31
CA ARG A 454 -7.95 23.35 9.42
C ARG A 454 -7.07 22.16 9.06
N VAL A 455 -7.50 21.28 8.14
CA VAL A 455 -6.83 20.00 7.90
C VAL A 455 -6.32 19.80 6.47
N TYR A 456 -6.59 20.72 5.56
CA TYR A 456 -6.05 20.66 4.21
C TYR A 456 -5.01 21.78 3.96
N PRO A 457 -3.81 21.49 3.41
CA PRO A 457 -3.25 20.16 3.13
C PRO A 457 -3.10 19.31 4.38
N MET A 458 -3.18 17.97 4.21
CA MET A 458 -3.03 17.03 5.31
C MET A 458 -1.55 16.85 5.70
N ASP A 459 -1.27 16.24 6.85
CA ASP A 459 0.09 16.09 7.36
C ASP A 459 0.78 14.84 6.82
N LEU A 460 0.07 13.72 6.71
CA LEU A 460 0.66 12.42 6.41
C LEU A 460 -0.19 11.58 5.46
N ARG A 461 0.49 10.96 4.49
CA ARG A 461 -0.06 9.94 3.62
C ARG A 461 0.62 8.60 3.85
N PRO A 462 0.06 7.67 4.68
CA PRO A 462 0.55 6.30 4.77
C PRO A 462 -0.01 5.46 3.62
N GLN A 463 0.86 4.74 2.93
CA GLN A 463 0.48 3.82 1.85
C GLN A 463 1.57 2.80 1.51
N GLY A 464 1.23 1.77 0.73
CA GLY A 464 2.20 0.86 0.12
C GLY A 464 2.95 1.49 -1.06
N GLN A 465 4.16 1.01 -1.31
CA GLN A 465 5.00 1.48 -2.41
C GLN A 465 4.43 1.15 -3.80
N ASP A 466 3.57 0.16 -3.90
CA ASP A 466 2.96 -0.31 -5.14
C ASP A 466 1.94 0.66 -5.74
N ILE A 467 1.38 1.56 -4.92
CA ILE A 467 0.40 2.55 -5.37
C ILE A 467 0.97 3.98 -5.46
N ILE A 468 2.30 4.13 -5.52
CA ILE A 468 2.94 5.43 -5.78
C ILE A 468 2.51 5.98 -7.15
N ARG A 469 2.54 5.13 -8.18
CA ARG A 469 2.19 5.52 -9.55
C ARG A 469 0.70 5.74 -9.79
N THR A 470 -0.14 5.24 -8.89
CA THR A 470 -1.59 5.39 -8.94
C THR A 470 -2.04 6.40 -7.89
N TRP A 471 -2.31 5.97 -6.66
CA TRP A 471 -2.94 6.80 -5.65
C TRP A 471 -2.13 8.04 -5.27
N LEU A 472 -0.83 7.90 -4.93
CA LEU A 472 -0.02 9.06 -4.54
C LEU A 472 0.10 10.05 -5.69
N PHE A 473 0.54 9.58 -6.86
CA PHE A 473 0.76 10.44 -8.01
C PHE A 473 -0.52 11.15 -8.46
N THR A 474 -1.64 10.42 -8.62
CA THR A 474 -2.89 11.04 -9.08
C THR A 474 -3.46 12.04 -8.07
N THR A 475 -3.24 11.83 -6.78
CA THR A 475 -3.64 12.80 -5.75
C THR A 475 -2.81 14.08 -5.84
N VAL A 476 -1.49 13.95 -6.06
CA VAL A 476 -0.62 15.13 -6.29
C VAL A 476 -1.06 15.89 -7.55
N VAL A 477 -1.37 15.18 -8.64
CA VAL A 477 -1.91 15.79 -9.87
C VAL A 477 -3.17 16.61 -9.58
N ARG A 478 -4.15 16.01 -8.89
CA ARG A 478 -5.43 16.67 -8.59
C ARG A 478 -5.27 17.88 -7.67
N ALA A 479 -4.41 17.77 -6.66
CA ALA A 479 -4.12 18.87 -5.75
C ALA A 479 -3.35 20.01 -6.45
N ASN A 480 -2.40 19.67 -7.32
CA ASN A 480 -1.68 20.67 -8.10
C ASN A 480 -2.60 21.43 -9.05
N LEU A 481 -3.47 20.75 -9.77
CA LEU A 481 -4.41 21.37 -10.71
C LEU A 481 -5.47 22.22 -10.01
N GLU A 482 -5.97 21.81 -8.84
CA GLU A 482 -7.05 22.53 -8.13
C GLU A 482 -6.52 23.66 -7.24
N PHE A 483 -5.42 23.43 -6.53
CA PHE A 483 -4.95 24.30 -5.45
C PHE A 483 -3.53 24.85 -5.66
N ALA A 484 -2.82 24.44 -6.71
CA ALA A 484 -1.40 24.71 -6.91
C ALA A 484 -0.55 24.34 -5.67
N ALA A 485 -0.89 23.25 -4.98
CA ALA A 485 -0.32 22.83 -3.70
C ALA A 485 -0.16 21.31 -3.61
N LEU A 486 0.58 20.86 -2.60
CA LEU A 486 0.60 19.45 -2.18
C LEU A 486 -0.68 19.08 -1.43
N PRO A 487 -1.17 17.84 -1.54
CA PRO A 487 -2.30 17.35 -0.74
C PRO A 487 -1.89 16.96 0.69
N TRP A 488 -0.61 16.65 0.92
CA TRP A 488 0.02 16.34 2.22
C TRP A 488 1.46 16.80 2.23
N THR A 489 2.02 16.97 3.40
CA THR A 489 3.44 17.34 3.56
C THR A 489 4.36 16.11 3.59
N ASN A 490 3.85 14.97 4.09
CA ASN A 490 4.62 13.75 4.28
C ASN A 490 3.96 12.53 3.61
N ALA A 491 4.76 11.64 3.05
CA ALA A 491 4.34 10.34 2.54
C ALA A 491 5.11 9.20 3.22
N GLY A 492 4.43 8.41 4.05
CA GLY A 492 4.99 7.23 4.69
C GLY A 492 4.77 5.98 3.82
N LEU A 493 5.84 5.38 3.30
CA LEU A 493 5.75 4.30 2.31
C LEU A 493 6.20 2.97 2.89
N SER A 494 5.30 2.01 2.95
CA SER A 494 5.60 0.63 3.36
C SER A 494 6.05 -0.22 2.16
N GLY A 495 6.85 -1.26 2.44
CA GLY A 495 7.16 -2.32 1.49
C GLY A 495 5.99 -3.30 1.30
N TRP A 496 6.28 -4.43 0.67
CA TRP A 496 5.33 -5.52 0.47
C TRP A 496 5.17 -6.35 1.76
N ILE A 497 3.97 -6.89 1.94
CA ILE A 497 3.79 -8.00 2.87
C ILE A 497 3.97 -9.30 2.08
N LEU A 498 4.94 -10.10 2.52
CA LEU A 498 5.32 -11.37 1.91
C LEU A 498 4.80 -12.53 2.75
N ASP A 499 4.60 -13.69 2.12
CA ASP A 499 4.32 -14.93 2.85
C ASP A 499 5.57 -15.44 3.59
N SER A 500 5.43 -16.56 4.28
CA SER A 500 6.55 -17.20 5.01
C SER A 500 7.70 -17.65 4.12
N ASP A 501 7.45 -17.79 2.81
CA ASP A 501 8.47 -18.14 1.81
C ASP A 501 9.07 -16.90 1.12
N HIS A 502 8.82 -15.72 1.65
CA HIS A 502 9.24 -14.42 1.10
C HIS A 502 8.69 -14.13 -0.30
N LYS A 503 7.50 -14.66 -0.62
CA LYS A 503 6.82 -14.40 -1.89
C LYS A 503 5.66 -13.43 -1.68
N LYS A 504 5.43 -12.57 -2.67
CA LYS A 504 4.28 -11.65 -2.66
C LYS A 504 2.98 -12.44 -2.52
N MET A 505 2.15 -12.05 -1.54
CA MET A 505 0.83 -12.62 -1.33
C MET A 505 -0.12 -12.24 -2.47
N SER A 506 -0.87 -13.20 -2.98
CA SER A 506 -1.95 -12.94 -3.94
C SER A 506 -3.06 -13.97 -3.81
N LYS A 507 -4.30 -13.55 -4.05
CA LYS A 507 -5.47 -14.45 -4.03
C LYS A 507 -5.34 -15.58 -5.06
N SER A 508 -4.74 -15.30 -6.22
CA SER A 508 -4.55 -16.28 -7.29
C SER A 508 -3.56 -17.40 -6.93
N LYS A 509 -2.60 -17.11 -6.03
CA LYS A 509 -1.63 -18.10 -5.54
C LYS A 509 -2.11 -18.84 -4.29
N GLY A 510 -3.21 -18.39 -3.67
CA GLY A 510 -3.77 -19.02 -2.47
C GLY A 510 -2.91 -18.88 -1.21
N ASN A 511 -1.92 -17.96 -1.21
CA ASN A 511 -0.98 -17.74 -0.09
C ASN A 511 -1.35 -16.52 0.77
N VAL A 512 -2.58 -16.06 0.69
CA VAL A 512 -3.06 -14.92 1.50
C VAL A 512 -3.41 -15.39 2.90
N VAL A 513 -2.83 -14.74 3.90
CA VAL A 513 -3.20 -14.91 5.32
C VAL A 513 -4.20 -13.84 5.70
N THR A 514 -5.35 -14.24 6.24
CA THR A 514 -6.36 -13.29 6.72
C THR A 514 -6.10 -12.94 8.18
N PRO A 515 -6.28 -11.67 8.60
CA PRO A 515 -5.93 -11.25 9.96
C PRO A 515 -6.87 -11.79 11.04
N MET A 516 -8.14 -12.08 10.76
CA MET A 516 -9.13 -12.46 11.79
C MET A 516 -8.71 -13.68 12.61
N GLY A 517 -8.28 -14.77 11.96
CA GLY A 517 -7.83 -15.95 12.68
C GLY A 517 -6.64 -15.69 13.61
N LEU A 518 -5.73 -14.80 13.21
CA LEU A 518 -4.60 -14.39 14.03
C LEU A 518 -5.02 -13.51 15.20
N LEU A 519 -5.98 -12.61 14.98
CA LEU A 519 -6.53 -11.74 16.02
C LEU A 519 -7.24 -12.55 17.10
N GLU A 520 -8.04 -13.54 16.72
CA GLU A 520 -8.71 -14.45 17.64
C GLU A 520 -7.73 -15.31 18.45
N GLN A 521 -6.67 -15.79 17.79
CA GLN A 521 -5.69 -16.68 18.42
C GLN A 521 -4.69 -15.94 19.32
N TYR A 522 -4.19 -14.79 18.89
CA TYR A 522 -3.08 -14.10 19.55
C TYR A 522 -3.46 -12.77 20.20
N GLY A 523 -4.59 -12.18 19.83
CA GLY A 523 -5.03 -10.87 20.27
C GLY A 523 -4.47 -9.74 19.42
N SER A 524 -5.15 -8.58 19.48
CA SER A 524 -4.86 -7.42 18.66
C SER A 524 -3.46 -6.84 18.89
N ASP A 525 -3.03 -6.71 20.14
CA ASP A 525 -1.70 -6.18 20.49
C ASP A 525 -0.57 -7.00 19.86
N ALA A 526 -0.72 -8.32 19.79
CA ALA A 526 0.28 -9.19 19.18
C ALA A 526 0.41 -8.98 17.67
N VAL A 527 -0.72 -8.85 16.98
CA VAL A 527 -0.74 -8.60 15.52
C VAL A 527 -0.20 -7.19 15.21
N ARG A 528 -0.57 -6.20 16.02
CA ARG A 528 -0.06 -4.82 15.91
C ARG A 528 1.44 -4.75 16.15
N TYR A 529 1.97 -5.48 17.11
CA TYR A 529 3.40 -5.56 17.37
C TYR A 529 4.16 -6.05 16.13
N TRP A 530 3.69 -7.14 15.51
CA TRP A 530 4.29 -7.64 14.27
C TRP A 530 4.25 -6.57 13.16
N ALA A 531 3.11 -5.92 12.93
CA ALA A 531 2.98 -4.87 11.94
C ALA A 531 3.89 -3.67 12.23
N SER A 532 3.99 -3.28 13.52
CA SER A 532 4.79 -2.14 13.96
C SER A 532 6.30 -2.41 13.97
N SER A 533 6.73 -3.66 13.97
CA SER A 533 8.14 -4.03 13.84
C SER A 533 8.67 -3.89 12.40
N ALA A 534 7.79 -3.76 11.42
CA ALA A 534 8.16 -3.53 10.03
C ALA A 534 8.63 -2.07 9.82
N ARG A 535 9.79 -1.92 9.16
CA ARG A 535 10.34 -0.60 8.82
C ARG A 535 9.76 -0.08 7.52
N LEU A 536 9.51 1.22 7.43
CA LEU A 536 9.10 1.86 6.18
C LEU A 536 10.12 1.58 5.06
N GLY A 537 9.62 1.38 3.85
CA GLY A 537 10.43 1.12 2.66
C GLY A 537 10.98 -0.29 2.52
N LEU A 538 10.82 -1.14 3.52
CA LEU A 538 11.28 -2.52 3.52
C LEU A 538 10.10 -3.49 3.47
N ASP A 539 10.32 -4.63 2.79
CA ASP A 539 9.35 -5.71 2.76
C ASP A 539 9.29 -6.41 4.13
N ALA A 540 8.10 -6.81 4.54
CA ALA A 540 7.85 -7.52 5.78
C ALA A 540 7.32 -8.92 5.49
N ALA A 541 8.08 -9.96 5.89
CA ALA A 541 7.59 -11.32 5.83
C ALA A 541 6.56 -11.57 6.95
N PHE A 542 5.54 -12.34 6.63
CA PHE A 542 4.63 -12.86 7.63
C PHE A 542 5.33 -13.92 8.48
N GLU A 543 5.57 -13.60 9.75
CA GLU A 543 6.22 -14.48 10.70
C GLU A 543 5.39 -14.62 11.98
N GLU A 544 4.80 -15.77 12.19
CA GLU A 544 4.01 -16.08 13.38
C GLU A 544 4.84 -15.97 14.67
N THR A 545 6.15 -16.18 14.60
CA THR A 545 7.09 -16.03 15.72
C THR A 545 7.10 -14.60 16.26
N GLN A 546 7.08 -13.59 15.39
CA GLN A 546 7.02 -12.19 15.79
C GLN A 546 5.70 -11.85 16.49
N ILE A 547 4.58 -12.42 16.02
CA ILE A 547 3.28 -12.27 16.68
C ILE A 547 3.31 -12.84 18.11
N LYS A 548 3.94 -14.02 18.29
CA LYS A 548 4.13 -14.63 19.62
C LYS A 548 5.01 -13.78 20.53
N ILE A 549 6.03 -13.10 19.99
CA ILE A 549 6.85 -12.15 20.74
C ILE A 549 5.99 -10.97 21.21
N GLY A 550 5.20 -10.39 20.31
CA GLY A 550 4.29 -9.30 20.67
C GLY A 550 3.28 -9.68 21.75
N ARG A 551 2.71 -10.90 21.69
CA ARG A 551 1.84 -11.42 22.74
C ARG A 551 2.56 -11.53 24.09
N ARG A 552 3.81 -12.03 24.11
CA ARG A 552 4.60 -12.10 25.34
C ARG A 552 4.88 -10.72 25.90
N LEU A 553 5.19 -9.74 25.06
CA LEU A 553 5.41 -8.36 25.49
C LEU A 553 4.15 -7.78 26.14
N ALA A 554 2.98 -7.91 25.50
CA ALA A 554 1.71 -7.44 26.05
C ALA A 554 1.41 -8.05 27.43
N ILE A 555 1.58 -9.37 27.56
CA ILE A 555 1.41 -10.06 28.85
C ILE A 555 2.45 -9.57 29.87
N LYS A 556 3.70 -9.33 29.46
CA LYS A 556 4.75 -8.83 30.36
C LYS A 556 4.43 -7.40 30.81
N VAL A 557 3.91 -6.53 29.94
CA VAL A 557 3.45 -5.18 30.30
C VAL A 557 2.39 -5.25 31.41
N LEU A 558 1.36 -6.09 31.25
CA LEU A 558 0.34 -6.28 32.28
C LEU A 558 0.94 -6.77 33.59
N ASN A 559 1.73 -7.84 33.54
CA ASN A 559 2.24 -8.48 34.77
C ASN A 559 3.27 -7.61 35.49
N ALA A 560 4.21 -7.01 34.74
CA ALA A 560 5.25 -6.15 35.34
C ALA A 560 4.65 -4.88 35.93
N SER A 561 3.68 -4.28 35.26
CA SER A 561 2.98 -3.08 35.74
C SER A 561 2.16 -3.39 36.99
N LYS A 562 1.41 -4.50 37.01
CA LYS A 562 0.68 -4.94 38.21
C LYS A 562 1.62 -5.14 39.39
N PHE A 563 2.75 -5.84 39.15
CA PHE A 563 3.73 -6.09 40.16
C PHE A 563 4.36 -4.78 40.68
N ALA A 564 4.80 -3.89 39.80
CA ALA A 564 5.43 -2.62 40.17
C ALA A 564 4.48 -1.69 40.95
N LEU A 565 3.20 -1.62 40.55
CA LEU A 565 2.21 -0.78 41.20
C LEU A 565 1.66 -1.35 42.49
N SER A 566 1.85 -2.64 42.78
CA SER A 566 1.40 -3.28 44.02
C SER A 566 2.47 -3.37 45.10
N MET A 567 3.65 -2.75 44.91
CA MET A 567 4.72 -2.76 45.92
C MET A 567 4.27 -2.19 47.28
N GLY A 568 4.55 -2.92 48.32
CA GLY A 568 4.12 -2.60 49.70
C GLY A 568 2.70 -3.05 50.04
N ILE A 569 1.97 -3.68 49.10
CA ILE A 569 0.68 -4.33 49.35
C ILE A 569 0.92 -5.83 49.50
N PRO A 570 0.49 -6.46 50.61
CA PRO A 570 0.63 -7.90 50.77
C PRO A 570 -0.08 -8.67 49.65
N TRP A 571 0.53 -9.74 49.14
CA TRP A 571 0.00 -10.54 48.04
C TRP A 571 -1.35 -11.21 48.34
N ASP A 572 -1.68 -11.40 49.63
CA ASP A 572 -2.91 -11.97 50.17
C ASP A 572 -3.83 -10.90 50.79
N ALA A 573 -3.58 -9.63 50.48
CA ALA A 573 -4.41 -8.54 50.93
C ALA A 573 -5.84 -8.69 50.36
N ASP A 574 -6.84 -8.41 51.22
CA ASP A 574 -8.22 -8.36 50.78
C ASP A 574 -8.51 -7.14 49.89
N GLU A 575 -9.66 -7.17 49.20
CA GLU A 575 -10.08 -6.12 48.30
C GLU A 575 -10.17 -4.73 48.97
N ALA A 576 -10.53 -4.70 50.27
CA ALA A 576 -10.62 -3.46 51.02
C ALA A 576 -9.22 -2.86 51.32
N THR A 577 -8.23 -3.70 51.58
CA THR A 577 -6.84 -3.29 51.79
C THR A 577 -6.22 -2.79 50.49
N VAL A 578 -6.50 -3.47 49.38
CA VAL A 578 -6.04 -3.04 48.07
C VAL A 578 -6.68 -1.70 47.66
N ALA A 579 -7.97 -1.54 47.92
CA ALA A 579 -8.70 -0.30 47.61
C ALA A 579 -8.27 0.90 48.50
N ALA A 580 -7.79 0.61 49.72
CA ALA A 580 -7.29 1.61 50.64
C ALA A 580 -5.81 1.98 50.42
N ALA A 581 -5.12 1.26 49.55
CA ALA A 581 -3.72 1.57 49.25
C ALA A 581 -3.58 2.98 48.63
N PRO A 582 -2.53 3.74 48.96
CA PRO A 582 -2.32 5.06 48.40
C PRO A 582 -2.11 4.96 46.89
N ALA A 583 -2.62 5.98 46.16
CA ALA A 583 -2.37 6.10 44.74
C ALA A 583 -0.85 6.10 44.45
N PRO A 584 -0.41 5.53 43.30
CA PRO A 584 0.99 5.55 42.93
C PRO A 584 1.57 6.96 42.88
N CYS A 585 2.75 7.14 43.51
CA CYS A 585 3.45 8.44 43.55
C CYS A 585 4.14 8.67 42.17
N LEU A 586 3.78 9.72 41.48
CA LEU A 586 4.37 10.12 40.21
C LEU A 586 5.24 11.39 40.32
N ASP A 587 5.60 11.76 41.51
CA ASP A 587 6.45 12.91 41.78
C ASP A 587 7.93 12.48 41.75
N ALA A 588 8.64 12.85 40.69
CA ALA A 588 10.05 12.55 40.48
C ALA A 588 10.97 13.24 41.50
N SER A 589 10.49 14.27 42.21
CA SER A 589 11.31 15.00 43.18
C SER A 589 11.59 14.18 44.46
N VAL A 590 10.82 13.11 44.72
CA VAL A 590 11.04 12.22 45.86
C VAL A 590 12.06 11.10 45.58
N VAL A 591 12.54 11.02 44.31
CA VAL A 591 13.50 9.98 43.90
C VAL A 591 14.91 10.39 44.34
N SER A 592 15.48 9.64 45.26
CA SER A 592 16.74 9.98 45.91
C SER A 592 17.88 8.96 45.74
N GLU A 593 17.53 7.69 45.60
CA GLU A 593 18.53 6.62 45.52
C GLU A 593 19.27 6.62 44.14
N PRO A 594 20.57 6.30 44.12
CA PRO A 594 21.37 6.36 42.89
C PRO A 594 20.80 5.54 41.73
N ILE A 595 20.37 4.29 42.01
CA ILE A 595 19.81 3.41 40.95
C ILE A 595 18.44 3.90 40.47
N ASP A 596 17.64 4.46 41.36
CA ASP A 596 16.32 4.98 41.06
C ASP A 596 16.46 6.21 40.15
N ARG A 597 17.40 7.12 40.46
CA ARG A 597 17.74 8.28 39.62
C ARG A 597 18.32 7.84 38.27
N ALA A 598 19.11 6.77 38.25
CA ALA A 598 19.63 6.20 37.02
C ALA A 598 18.51 5.72 36.07
N VAL A 599 17.46 5.10 36.61
CA VAL A 599 16.26 4.73 35.83
C VAL A 599 15.59 5.96 35.21
N LEU A 600 15.43 7.04 35.97
CA LEU A 600 14.86 8.29 35.42
C LEU A 600 15.72 8.87 34.30
N ALA A 601 17.06 8.83 34.45
CA ALA A 601 17.98 9.26 33.40
C ALA A 601 17.82 8.41 32.11
N ALA A 602 17.81 7.08 32.26
CA ALA A 602 17.64 6.16 31.13
C ALA A 602 16.24 6.29 30.49
N LEU A 603 15.19 6.48 31.30
CA LEU A 603 13.83 6.76 30.78
C LEU A 603 13.80 8.05 29.97
N ALA A 604 14.48 9.11 30.42
CA ALA A 604 14.57 10.36 29.66
C ALA A 604 15.23 10.13 28.29
N ASP A 605 16.31 9.35 28.24
CA ASP A 605 16.99 9.01 26.97
C ASP A 605 16.07 8.19 26.04
N VAL A 606 15.29 7.24 26.59
CA VAL A 606 14.31 6.48 25.81
C VAL A 606 13.19 7.37 25.28
N VAL A 607 12.66 8.28 26.10
CA VAL A 607 11.62 9.23 25.68
C VAL A 607 12.14 10.09 24.51
N ASP A 608 13.34 10.64 24.63
CA ASP A 608 13.93 11.46 23.57
C ASP A 608 14.19 10.66 22.29
N ALA A 609 14.73 9.44 22.42
CA ALA A 609 15.01 8.57 21.28
C ALA A 609 13.72 8.10 20.58
N ALA A 610 12.68 7.76 21.34
CA ALA A 610 11.38 7.37 20.79
C ALA A 610 10.69 8.57 20.11
N THR A 611 10.77 9.76 20.72
CA THR A 611 10.22 10.99 20.16
C THR A 611 10.91 11.33 18.83
N ALA A 612 12.24 11.34 18.79
CA ALA A 612 13.01 11.60 17.58
C ALA A 612 12.68 10.58 16.48
N ALA A 613 12.54 9.30 16.86
CA ALA A 613 12.15 8.28 15.90
C ALA A 613 10.73 8.50 15.32
N PHE A 614 9.77 8.92 16.14
CA PHE A 614 8.41 9.23 15.65
C PHE A 614 8.38 10.50 14.80
N GLU A 615 9.17 11.53 15.11
CA GLU A 615 9.30 12.73 14.27
C GLU A 615 9.80 12.39 12.85
N GLU A 616 10.61 11.33 12.72
CA GLU A 616 11.08 10.79 11.44
C GLU A 616 10.16 9.69 10.88
N PHE A 617 8.96 9.47 11.43
CA PHE A 617 8.05 8.37 11.10
C PHE A 617 8.66 6.97 11.25
N GLY A 618 9.72 6.85 12.04
CA GLY A 618 10.45 5.60 12.32
C GLY A 618 9.83 4.79 13.46
N HIS A 619 8.55 4.45 13.39
CA HIS A 619 7.79 3.77 14.45
C HIS A 619 8.45 2.46 14.92
N ALA A 620 9.06 1.68 14.03
CA ALA A 620 9.77 0.46 14.40
C ALA A 620 10.98 0.74 15.31
N ARG A 621 11.68 1.85 15.09
CA ARG A 621 12.79 2.29 15.96
C ARG A 621 12.28 2.75 17.31
N ALA A 622 11.17 3.47 17.36
CA ALA A 622 10.54 3.90 18.60
C ALA A 622 10.14 2.69 19.46
N LEU A 623 9.56 1.66 18.84
CA LEU A 623 9.24 0.39 19.51
C LEU A 623 10.50 -0.30 20.04
N GLU A 624 11.53 -0.44 19.21
CA GLU A 624 12.79 -1.12 19.55
C GLU A 624 13.48 -0.49 20.78
N VAL A 625 13.64 0.83 20.81
CA VAL A 625 14.30 1.52 21.93
C VAL A 625 13.48 1.41 23.23
N THR A 626 12.15 1.52 23.10
CA THR A 626 11.24 1.41 24.25
C THR A 626 11.24 -0.01 24.82
N GLU A 627 11.08 -1.02 23.96
CA GLU A 627 11.05 -2.42 24.34
C GLU A 627 12.38 -2.86 24.99
N SER A 628 13.52 -2.45 24.41
CA SER A 628 14.83 -2.79 24.95
C SER A 628 14.98 -2.37 26.40
N PHE A 629 14.65 -1.11 26.72
CA PHE A 629 14.76 -0.63 28.08
C PHE A 629 13.64 -1.17 28.98
N PHE A 630 12.46 -1.45 28.45
CA PHE A 630 11.40 -2.13 29.23
C PHE A 630 11.84 -3.52 29.74
N TRP A 631 12.59 -4.28 28.94
CA TRP A 631 13.15 -5.56 29.40
C TRP A 631 14.21 -5.36 30.49
N THR A 632 15.13 -4.39 30.36
CA THR A 632 16.09 -4.03 31.38
C THR A 632 15.38 -3.60 32.69
N PHE A 633 14.34 -2.78 32.58
CA PHE A 633 13.50 -2.40 33.71
C PHE A 633 12.88 -3.63 34.39
N CYS A 634 12.33 -4.58 33.64
CA CYS A 634 11.67 -5.76 34.21
C CYS A 634 12.64 -6.77 34.79
N ASP A 635 13.74 -7.06 34.12
CA ASP A 635 14.59 -8.21 34.40
C ASP A 635 15.73 -7.85 35.37
N ASP A 636 16.11 -6.57 35.42
CA ASP A 636 17.18 -6.05 36.26
C ASP A 636 16.64 -5.12 37.36
N TYR A 637 16.07 -3.96 36.98
CA TYR A 637 15.70 -2.93 37.96
C TYR A 637 14.63 -3.41 38.95
N ILE A 638 13.50 -3.94 38.47
CA ILE A 638 12.45 -4.45 39.38
C ILE A 638 13.03 -5.50 40.33
N GLU A 639 13.87 -6.38 39.84
CA GLU A 639 14.46 -7.45 40.60
C GLU A 639 15.47 -6.97 41.68
N LEU A 640 16.19 -5.89 41.36
CA LEU A 640 17.11 -5.26 42.32
C LEU A 640 16.36 -4.59 43.46
N VAL A 641 15.31 -3.80 43.13
CA VAL A 641 14.70 -2.91 44.15
C VAL A 641 13.45 -3.48 44.82
N LYS A 642 12.93 -4.64 44.39
CA LYS A 642 11.66 -5.20 44.90
C LYS A 642 11.62 -5.43 46.41
N ASP A 643 12.72 -5.84 47.01
CA ASP A 643 12.77 -6.07 48.46
C ASP A 643 12.67 -4.72 49.23
N ARG A 644 13.44 -3.72 48.84
CA ARG A 644 13.36 -2.34 49.33
C ARG A 644 11.99 -1.71 49.06
N ALA A 645 11.43 -1.87 47.89
CA ALA A 645 10.13 -1.31 47.53
C ALA A 645 8.96 -1.95 48.29
N ASN A 646 9.04 -3.25 48.65
CA ASN A 646 8.03 -3.92 49.44
C ASN A 646 8.13 -3.56 50.93
N ASP A 647 9.33 -3.58 51.51
CA ASP A 647 9.63 -3.20 52.91
C ASP A 647 8.61 -3.72 53.95
N PHE A 648 8.23 -5.01 53.86
CA PHE A 648 7.22 -5.59 54.73
C PHE A 648 7.64 -5.71 56.21
N ASP A 649 8.92 -5.70 56.50
CA ASP A 649 9.50 -5.76 57.80
C ASP A 649 9.90 -4.37 58.36
N GLY A 650 9.76 -3.30 57.56
CA GLY A 650 10.12 -1.94 57.97
C GLY A 650 11.62 -1.74 58.16
N ALA A 651 12.46 -2.53 57.48
CA ALA A 651 13.91 -2.51 57.66
C ALA A 651 14.61 -1.39 56.89
N HIS A 652 13.93 -0.78 55.86
CA HIS A 652 14.52 0.23 54.99
C HIS A 652 14.18 1.66 55.43
N ASP A 653 15.02 2.59 55.04
CA ASP A 653 14.72 4.01 55.21
C ASP A 653 13.48 4.41 54.41
N ALA A 654 12.57 5.11 55.07
CA ALA A 654 11.29 5.48 54.45
C ALA A 654 11.45 6.35 53.19
N ALA A 655 12.53 7.13 53.07
CA ALA A 655 12.82 7.91 51.85
C ALA A 655 13.30 6.99 50.73
N ALA A 656 14.13 6.00 51.00
CA ALA A 656 14.58 5.01 50.04
C ALA A 656 13.42 4.14 49.54
N VAL A 657 12.47 3.75 50.38
CA VAL A 657 11.24 3.04 50.01
C VAL A 657 10.37 3.90 49.09
N ARG A 658 10.16 5.18 49.49
CA ARG A 658 9.38 6.11 48.63
C ARG A 658 10.05 6.32 47.28
N SER A 659 11.38 6.47 47.23
CA SER A 659 12.18 6.59 46.01
C SER A 659 11.95 5.42 45.08
N ALA A 660 12.07 4.18 45.55
CA ALA A 660 11.83 2.99 44.74
C ALA A 660 10.38 2.91 44.21
N ARG A 661 9.38 3.13 45.08
CA ARG A 661 7.96 3.06 44.69
C ARG A 661 7.59 4.16 43.66
N ALA A 662 8.09 5.38 43.84
CA ALA A 662 7.87 6.47 42.92
C ALA A 662 8.52 6.16 41.55
N THR A 663 9.75 5.68 41.53
CA THR A 663 10.45 5.31 40.30
C THR A 663 9.73 4.20 39.54
N LEU A 664 9.26 3.16 40.25
CA LEU A 664 8.48 2.08 39.65
C LEU A 664 7.18 2.62 39.00
N ALA A 665 6.45 3.51 39.68
CA ALA A 665 5.23 4.10 39.19
C ALA A 665 5.48 5.04 37.99
N ILE A 666 6.52 5.89 38.08
CA ILE A 666 6.92 6.78 36.97
C ILE A 666 7.34 5.98 35.75
N ALA A 667 8.10 4.91 35.93
CA ALA A 667 8.52 4.04 34.82
C ALA A 667 7.32 3.38 34.15
N VAL A 668 6.38 2.81 34.93
CA VAL A 668 5.14 2.24 34.35
C VAL A 668 4.35 3.30 33.59
N ASP A 669 4.12 4.48 34.18
CA ASP A 669 3.40 5.59 33.54
C ASP A 669 4.05 6.03 32.21
N THR A 670 5.37 6.04 32.17
CA THR A 670 6.14 6.37 30.95
C THR A 670 6.03 5.27 29.91
N PHE A 671 6.26 4.00 30.30
CA PHE A 671 6.19 2.89 29.36
C PHE A 671 4.80 2.68 28.76
N VAL A 672 3.72 2.80 29.54
CA VAL A 672 2.36 2.64 28.99
C VAL A 672 2.04 3.71 27.96
N ARG A 673 2.53 4.95 28.14
CA ARG A 673 2.37 6.01 27.12
C ARG A 673 3.22 5.77 25.89
N LEU A 674 4.49 5.34 26.06
CA LEU A 674 5.38 5.01 24.95
C LEU A 674 4.90 3.80 24.14
N LEU A 675 4.31 2.80 24.79
CA LEU A 675 3.83 1.57 24.16
C LEU A 675 2.38 1.65 23.67
N ALA A 676 1.61 2.66 24.07
CA ALA A 676 0.20 2.81 23.68
C ALA A 676 -0.05 2.77 22.15
N PRO A 677 0.79 3.37 21.29
CA PRO A 677 0.62 3.28 19.83
C PRO A 677 0.76 1.85 19.31
N PHE A 678 1.47 0.97 20.00
CA PHE A 678 1.80 -0.39 19.57
C PHE A 678 0.90 -1.45 20.20
N LEU A 679 0.66 -1.32 21.51
CA LEU A 679 -0.09 -2.26 22.35
C LEU A 679 -1.29 -1.56 23.01
N PRO A 680 -2.26 -1.07 22.21
CA PRO A 680 -3.30 -0.18 22.72
C PRO A 680 -4.17 -0.79 23.82
N PHE A 681 -4.42 -2.09 23.78
CA PHE A 681 -5.30 -2.73 24.76
C PHE A 681 -4.61 -3.01 26.08
N ALA A 682 -3.39 -3.56 26.05
CA ALA A 682 -2.64 -3.83 27.29
C ALA A 682 -2.29 -2.54 28.02
N THR A 683 -1.95 -1.47 27.30
CA THR A 683 -1.60 -0.19 27.91
C THR A 683 -2.81 0.54 28.46
N GLU A 684 -3.96 0.48 27.81
CA GLU A 684 -5.23 1.03 28.31
C GLU A 684 -5.68 0.30 29.59
N GLU A 685 -5.57 -1.04 29.62
CA GLU A 685 -5.88 -1.83 30.81
C GLU A 685 -5.01 -1.39 31.99
N VAL A 686 -3.67 -1.29 31.80
CA VAL A 686 -2.78 -0.83 32.89
C VAL A 686 -3.11 0.60 33.32
N TRP A 687 -3.37 1.50 32.36
CA TRP A 687 -3.73 2.88 32.65
C TRP A 687 -4.97 2.99 33.55
N SER A 688 -5.99 2.18 33.28
CA SER A 688 -7.23 2.16 34.04
C SER A 688 -7.08 1.78 35.51
N TRP A 689 -5.97 1.14 35.91
CA TRP A 689 -5.75 0.73 37.29
C TRP A 689 -5.40 1.89 38.24
N TYR A 690 -4.86 3.00 37.68
CA TYR A 690 -4.34 4.11 38.52
C TYR A 690 -4.63 5.52 37.94
N ARG A 691 -5.21 5.61 36.76
CA ARG A 691 -5.56 6.86 36.08
C ARG A 691 -7.03 6.86 35.66
N THR A 692 -7.58 8.07 35.53
CA THR A 692 -8.89 8.30 34.90
C THR A 692 -8.70 8.69 33.44
N GLY A 693 -9.72 8.45 32.61
CA GLY A 693 -9.66 8.70 31.18
C GLY A 693 -8.87 7.61 30.44
N SER A 694 -8.42 7.87 29.24
CA SER A 694 -7.74 6.93 28.36
C SER A 694 -6.28 7.31 28.15
N VAL A 695 -5.37 6.31 28.11
CA VAL A 695 -3.96 6.52 27.76
C VAL A 695 -3.82 7.11 26.34
N HIS A 696 -4.75 6.78 25.44
CA HIS A 696 -4.76 7.28 24.05
C HIS A 696 -5.11 8.76 23.92
N ARG A 697 -5.56 9.40 25.02
CA ARG A 697 -5.81 10.84 25.14
C ARG A 697 -4.83 11.53 26.07
N ALA A 698 -3.92 10.78 26.70
CA ALA A 698 -2.87 11.33 27.53
C ALA A 698 -1.80 12.05 26.69
N ALA A 699 -1.14 13.03 27.27
CA ALA A 699 0.00 13.67 26.63
C ALA A 699 1.16 12.68 26.47
N TRP A 700 1.90 12.83 25.37
CA TRP A 700 3.15 12.09 25.17
C TRP A 700 4.14 12.41 26.31
N PRO A 701 4.91 11.42 26.80
CA PRO A 701 5.83 11.65 27.90
C PRO A 701 6.91 12.66 27.52
N GLN A 702 7.29 13.49 28.48
CA GLN A 702 8.34 14.50 28.32
C GLN A 702 9.56 14.11 29.17
N SER A 703 10.75 14.37 28.66
CA SER A 703 12.01 13.99 29.31
C SER A 703 12.53 15.00 30.34
N GLU A 704 12.11 16.29 30.26
CA GLU A 704 12.67 17.37 31.07
C GLU A 704 12.56 17.13 32.57
N GLY A 705 11.37 16.80 33.08
CA GLY A 705 11.17 16.52 34.50
C GLY A 705 11.94 15.28 34.99
N LEU A 706 12.10 14.27 34.12
CA LEU A 706 12.93 13.10 34.42
C LEU A 706 14.41 13.49 34.50
N ARG A 707 14.91 14.31 33.58
CA ARG A 707 16.29 14.79 33.56
C ARG A 707 16.63 15.67 34.77
N GLU A 708 15.70 16.55 35.16
CA GLU A 708 15.88 17.39 36.35
C GLU A 708 16.03 16.53 37.61
N ALA A 709 15.14 15.55 37.82
CA ALA A 709 15.19 14.64 38.96
C ALA A 709 16.42 13.72 38.95
N ALA A 710 16.91 13.38 37.76
CA ALA A 710 18.09 12.54 37.55
C ALA A 710 19.40 13.31 37.39
N ALA A 711 19.44 14.62 37.65
CA ALA A 711 20.62 15.43 37.38
C ALA A 711 21.90 14.83 38.00
N GLY A 712 22.91 14.55 37.15
CA GLY A 712 24.16 13.91 37.55
C GLY A 712 24.09 12.40 37.79
N ALA A 713 22.97 11.74 37.53
CA ALA A 713 22.87 10.27 37.61
C ALA A 713 23.48 9.62 36.36
N ASP A 714 24.03 8.43 36.54
CA ASP A 714 24.56 7.62 35.44
C ASP A 714 23.46 6.68 34.90
N ALA A 715 22.96 6.95 33.70
CA ALA A 715 21.91 6.17 33.02
C ALA A 715 22.28 4.68 32.81
N GLU A 716 23.58 4.36 32.72
CA GLU A 716 24.09 3.01 32.52
C GLU A 716 24.17 2.19 33.83
N LEU A 717 23.94 2.81 34.97
CA LEU A 717 24.08 2.14 36.27
C LEU A 717 23.17 0.89 36.39
N VAL A 718 21.93 0.97 35.86
CA VAL A 718 20.98 -0.16 35.91
C VAL A 718 21.51 -1.34 35.12
N ALA A 719 21.99 -1.10 33.90
CA ALA A 719 22.52 -2.13 33.00
C ALA A 719 23.78 -2.78 33.64
N ARG A 720 24.68 -1.97 34.19
CA ARG A 720 25.89 -2.48 34.86
C ARG A 720 25.55 -3.29 36.11
N ALA A 721 24.63 -2.83 36.93
CA ALA A 721 24.12 -3.59 38.09
C ALA A 721 23.45 -4.89 37.66
N GLY A 722 22.71 -4.88 36.56
CA GLY A 722 22.11 -6.07 35.96
C GLY A 722 23.12 -7.15 35.59
N VAL A 723 24.29 -6.77 35.05
CA VAL A 723 25.40 -7.70 34.77
C VAL A 723 25.91 -8.36 36.05
N ALA A 724 26.06 -7.61 37.15
CA ALA A 724 26.45 -8.15 38.44
C ALA A 724 25.39 -9.10 39.01
N LEU A 725 24.11 -8.73 38.94
CA LEU A 725 23.01 -9.57 39.35
C LEU A 725 22.95 -10.90 38.56
N ALA A 726 23.17 -10.80 37.24
CA ALA A 726 23.22 -11.97 36.36
C ALA A 726 24.35 -12.94 36.76
N ALA A 727 25.54 -12.41 37.10
CA ALA A 727 26.67 -13.19 37.58
C ALA A 727 26.33 -13.93 38.89
N LEU A 728 25.68 -13.27 39.85
CA LEU A 728 25.22 -13.86 41.11
C LEU A 728 24.14 -14.93 40.89
N ARG A 729 23.19 -14.69 40.00
CA ARG A 729 22.14 -15.66 39.61
C ARG A 729 22.71 -16.91 38.92
N LYS A 730 23.76 -16.72 38.14
CA LYS A 730 24.42 -17.78 37.38
C LYS A 730 24.99 -18.84 38.33
N VAL A 731 25.62 -18.45 39.45
CA VAL A 731 26.13 -19.37 40.47
C VAL A 731 25.06 -20.33 40.97
N LYS A 732 23.86 -19.80 41.28
CA LYS A 732 22.73 -20.64 41.73
C LYS A 732 22.21 -21.56 40.62
N SER A 733 22.18 -21.07 39.38
CA SER A 733 21.76 -21.87 38.24
C SER A 733 22.74 -23.00 37.95
N GLU A 734 24.05 -22.75 37.99
CA GLU A 734 25.10 -23.76 37.85
C GLU A 734 25.06 -24.79 38.95
N ALA A 735 24.80 -24.38 40.21
CA ALA A 735 24.56 -25.27 41.33
C ALA A 735 23.21 -25.99 41.27
N LYS A 736 22.38 -25.77 40.23
CA LYS A 736 21.03 -26.35 40.07
C LYS A 736 20.14 -26.16 41.29
N THR A 737 20.24 -25.01 41.96
CA THR A 737 19.46 -24.65 43.13
C THR A 737 18.47 -23.52 42.86
N SER A 738 17.58 -23.28 43.82
CA SER A 738 16.59 -22.20 43.74
C SER A 738 17.24 -20.83 43.75
N GLN A 739 16.72 -19.86 43.00
CA GLN A 739 17.15 -18.45 43.14
C GLN A 739 16.90 -17.86 44.51
N LYS A 740 16.06 -18.51 45.36
CA LYS A 740 15.83 -18.16 46.79
C LYS A 740 16.88 -18.72 47.71
N THR A 741 17.81 -19.59 47.26
CA THR A 741 18.90 -20.11 48.05
C THR A 741 19.79 -18.97 48.51
N PRO A 742 20.10 -18.86 49.84
CA PRO A 742 20.99 -17.81 50.29
C PRO A 742 22.43 -18.06 49.83
N ILE A 743 23.16 -16.97 49.60
CA ILE A 743 24.60 -16.98 49.35
C ILE A 743 25.27 -16.58 50.69
N LEU A 744 26.01 -17.50 51.32
CA LEU A 744 26.65 -17.27 52.62
C LEU A 744 27.90 -16.37 52.46
N SER A 745 28.60 -16.49 51.33
CA SER A 745 29.70 -15.59 50.98
C SER A 745 29.88 -15.55 49.47
N VAL A 746 30.31 -14.40 48.93
CA VAL A 746 30.58 -14.23 47.49
C VAL A 746 31.69 -13.21 47.24
N THR A 747 32.54 -13.51 46.25
CA THR A 747 33.51 -12.58 45.73
C THR A 747 33.22 -12.36 44.24
N LEU A 748 32.93 -11.12 43.89
CA LEU A 748 32.81 -10.69 42.47
C LEU A 748 34.18 -10.18 42.03
N ALA A 749 34.61 -10.67 40.86
CA ALA A 749 35.77 -10.15 40.17
C ALA A 749 35.33 -9.23 39.00
N VAL A 750 35.83 -8.01 39.01
CA VAL A 750 35.59 -7.02 37.95
C VAL A 750 36.83 -6.87 37.11
N ALA A 751 36.70 -6.88 35.79
CA ALA A 751 37.82 -6.68 34.86
C ALA A 751 38.49 -5.32 35.12
N ALA A 752 39.83 -5.30 35.26
CA ALA A 752 40.59 -4.09 35.66
C ALA A 752 40.50 -2.96 34.65
N ASP A 753 40.19 -3.26 33.40
CA ASP A 753 39.97 -2.29 32.32
C ASP A 753 38.51 -1.76 32.26
N ARG A 754 37.66 -2.21 33.21
CA ARG A 754 36.24 -1.84 33.26
C ARG A 754 35.82 -1.43 34.68
N PRO A 755 36.50 -0.43 35.29
CA PRO A 755 36.29 -0.04 36.71
C PRO A 755 34.88 0.46 37.00
N GLU A 756 34.17 0.97 35.99
CA GLU A 756 32.79 1.44 36.10
C GLU A 756 31.80 0.35 36.62
N TYR A 757 32.12 -0.92 36.46
CA TYR A 757 31.30 -2.01 37.02
C TYR A 757 31.52 -2.16 38.52
N ALA A 758 32.74 -1.93 39.02
CA ALA A 758 33.00 -1.93 40.44
C ALA A 758 32.30 -0.77 41.15
N GLU A 759 32.35 0.43 40.55
CA GLU A 759 31.63 1.59 41.06
C GLU A 759 30.12 1.36 41.05
N ALA A 760 29.56 0.74 40.01
CA ALA A 760 28.16 0.38 39.91
C ALA A 760 27.74 -0.61 41.00
N ILE A 761 28.55 -1.67 41.24
CA ILE A 761 28.30 -2.66 42.32
C ILE A 761 28.26 -1.97 43.66
N GLU A 762 29.20 -1.08 43.97
CA GLU A 762 29.23 -0.35 45.25
C GLU A 762 28.02 0.57 45.41
N ALA A 763 27.62 1.29 44.35
CA ALA A 763 26.48 2.21 44.37
C ALA A 763 25.14 1.50 44.68
N VAL A 764 25.01 0.22 44.31
CA VAL A 764 23.78 -0.57 44.52
C VAL A 764 24.00 -1.80 45.40
N ARG A 765 25.07 -1.80 46.21
CA ARG A 765 25.48 -2.96 47.02
C ARG A 765 24.34 -3.51 47.89
N ALA A 766 23.55 -2.65 48.51
CA ALA A 766 22.44 -3.07 49.37
C ALA A 766 21.37 -3.82 48.52
N ASP A 767 20.91 -3.21 47.42
CA ASP A 767 19.90 -3.81 46.52
C ASP A 767 20.42 -5.15 45.92
N LEU A 768 21.69 -5.21 45.49
CA LEU A 768 22.33 -6.44 45.02
C LEU A 768 22.37 -7.55 46.09
N THR A 769 22.73 -7.18 47.30
CA THR A 769 22.80 -8.10 48.45
C THR A 769 21.44 -8.75 48.68
N GLU A 770 20.39 -7.96 48.70
CA GLU A 770 19.03 -8.43 48.92
C GLU A 770 18.49 -9.22 47.73
N ALA A 771 18.63 -8.71 46.51
CA ALA A 771 18.15 -9.37 45.29
C ALA A 771 18.82 -10.73 45.06
N ALA A 772 20.10 -10.83 45.36
CA ALA A 772 20.85 -12.08 45.28
C ALA A 772 20.76 -12.95 46.56
N LYS A 773 20.10 -12.47 47.63
CA LYS A 773 20.00 -13.18 48.92
C LYS A 773 21.38 -13.50 49.48
N VAL A 774 22.31 -12.52 49.44
CA VAL A 774 23.61 -12.64 50.11
C VAL A 774 23.42 -12.35 51.61
N THR A 775 23.73 -13.31 52.47
CA THR A 775 23.49 -13.24 53.91
C THR A 775 24.79 -13.05 54.72
N GLY A 776 25.94 -13.11 54.09
CA GLY A 776 27.24 -12.98 54.74
C GLY A 776 28.20 -12.08 53.95
N ALA A 777 29.47 -12.46 53.81
CA ALA A 777 30.49 -11.65 53.19
C ALA A 777 30.25 -11.39 51.67
N PHE A 778 30.30 -10.11 51.28
CA PHE A 778 30.22 -9.69 49.89
C PHE A 778 31.45 -8.83 49.57
N SER A 779 32.37 -9.37 48.77
CA SER A 779 33.59 -8.70 48.39
C SER A 779 33.67 -8.47 46.89
N VAL A 780 34.36 -7.41 46.47
CA VAL A 780 34.66 -7.07 45.07
C VAL A 780 36.16 -6.99 44.93
N GLU A 781 36.71 -7.70 43.94
CA GLU A 781 38.14 -7.68 43.60
C GLU A 781 38.37 -7.31 42.14
N GLN A 782 39.57 -6.88 41.83
CA GLN A 782 39.95 -6.64 40.44
C GLN A 782 40.52 -7.94 39.84
N ALA A 783 40.00 -8.31 38.66
CA ALA A 783 40.54 -9.36 37.83
C ALA A 783 41.52 -8.83 36.80
N ALA A 784 42.36 -9.68 36.22
CA ALA A 784 43.17 -9.30 35.08
C ALA A 784 42.28 -8.73 33.95
N PRO A 785 42.80 -7.78 33.09
CA PRO A 785 42.05 -7.24 32.00
C PRO A 785 41.49 -8.35 31.11
N ALA A 786 40.28 -8.14 30.58
CA ALA A 786 39.64 -9.08 29.68
C ALA A 786 40.31 -9.18 28.30
N ALA A 787 41.49 -8.64 28.11
CA ALA A 787 42.18 -8.38 26.85
C ALA A 787 42.52 -9.59 25.98
N ASP A 788 42.36 -10.83 26.50
CA ASP A 788 42.60 -12.05 25.70
C ASP A 788 41.39 -13.05 25.75
N SER A 789 40.27 -12.65 26.30
CA SER A 789 39.07 -13.46 26.26
C SER A 789 38.22 -13.17 24.99
N ALA A 790 37.72 -14.22 24.36
CA ALA A 790 36.86 -14.17 23.21
C ALA A 790 35.80 -13.06 23.29
N GLU A 791 35.47 -12.40 22.17
CA GLU A 791 34.35 -11.46 22.05
C GLU A 791 33.13 -11.98 22.83
N GLY A 792 32.73 -11.27 23.91
CA GLY A 792 31.56 -11.63 24.72
C GLY A 792 31.84 -12.06 26.17
N ALA A 793 33.06 -11.99 26.69
CA ALA A 793 33.30 -12.28 28.10
C ALA A 793 32.65 -11.23 29.02
N SER A 794 31.93 -11.70 30.07
CA SER A 794 31.29 -10.80 31.02
C SER A 794 32.35 -9.99 31.79
N PRO A 795 32.18 -8.66 31.93
CA PRO A 795 33.09 -7.82 32.73
C PRO A 795 33.00 -8.10 34.22
N VAL A 796 31.99 -8.82 34.68
CA VAL A 796 31.81 -9.24 36.08
C VAL A 796 31.65 -10.76 36.16
N THR A 797 32.45 -11.42 36.98
CA THR A 797 32.41 -12.85 37.21
C THR A 797 32.41 -13.14 38.68
N VAL A 798 31.98 -14.35 39.09
CA VAL A 798 32.09 -14.83 40.49
C VAL A 798 33.32 -15.71 40.56
N THR A 799 34.27 -15.33 41.42
CA THR A 799 35.50 -16.13 41.64
C THR A 799 35.35 -17.10 42.82
N ALA A 800 34.51 -16.77 43.78
CA ALA A 800 34.21 -17.62 44.93
C ALA A 800 32.77 -17.39 45.38
N ALA A 801 32.06 -18.46 45.73
CA ALA A 801 30.74 -18.39 46.36
C ALA A 801 30.48 -19.61 47.23
N GLU A 802 29.85 -19.37 48.39
CA GLU A 802 29.35 -20.41 49.27
C GLU A 802 27.83 -20.28 49.31
N LEU A 803 27.13 -21.36 49.01
CA LEU A 803 25.67 -21.43 49.02
C LEU A 803 25.17 -22.10 50.32
N GLY A 804 24.11 -21.53 50.88
CA GLY A 804 23.40 -22.13 52.00
C GLY A 804 22.39 -23.20 51.56
N GLU A 805 21.60 -23.67 52.48
CA GLU A 805 20.55 -24.64 52.16
C GLU A 805 19.39 -24.00 51.37
N ALA A 806 18.95 -24.71 50.37
CA ALA A 806 17.80 -24.28 49.61
C ALA A 806 16.53 -24.28 50.48
N PRO A 807 15.69 -23.23 50.46
CA PRO A 807 14.46 -23.20 51.24
C PRO A 807 13.54 -24.34 50.82
N ALA A 808 12.92 -25.00 51.83
CA ALA A 808 11.98 -26.09 51.61
C ALA A 808 10.87 -25.64 50.68
N LYS A 809 10.54 -26.45 49.64
CA LYS A 809 9.39 -26.18 48.78
C LYS A 809 8.13 -26.17 49.66
N LYS A 810 7.49 -25.01 49.83
CA LYS A 810 6.12 -24.98 50.35
C LYS A 810 5.25 -25.84 49.42
N LYS A 811 4.69 -26.94 49.97
CA LYS A 811 3.73 -27.81 49.29
C LYS A 811 2.45 -27.07 48.95
#